data_c73ab4d1a5d848275db1700cfb2df14d
#
_entry.id   c73ab4d1a5d848275db1700cfb2df14d
#
_cell.length_a   1.000
_cell.length_b   1.000
_cell.length_c   1.000
_cell.angle_alpha   90.00
_cell.angle_beta   90.00
_cell.angle_gamma   90.00
#
_symmetry.space_group_name_H-M   'P 1'
#
loop_
_entity.id
_entity.type
_entity.pdbx_description
1 polymer ?
#
loop_
_entity_poly.entity_id
_entity_poly.type
_entity_poly.pdbx_seq_one_letter_code
_entity_poly.pdbx_strand_id
1 'polypeptide(L)'
;MYRKDEQGITWEPEAKQKILVHRGYFLRTHDKIGRLHQRPVSQVKMNITTANRSARIAEIIQKRQPLAQRIISVESNLKNLQNAIQILEIDRKQQLNQWPNEAKIVDKLNKIHFSPILSKIEKELRELHKLRIRFARQTLNIGVVGRMKQGKSTLLQTLSGLSDDEIPARSGKACTAVRSTIYHQPENLTEALVTFHTEESFLQEVILPYFEFEKLANILPKTPPQSLDDFHRIQLPSPDLLQGNDATTDTIYKRLYNDYYLNVNDYSPFIGKQPIRITKEKIREYVAQKEENGKLTDSKHLAVRKVEISCPFPNANEIGKIALVDLPGLGDFKLGDEKLMLTTLEEEVDVVLFIRKPDEDGWNWETNDTELYNTASQALNELSARSFVVLNNKVNGDDSGNLQGCKDLKAGIDQQQVKIKVVECLIANCRNPEQANQVLDQVLDYLETQVIELDARYAKSNQECLIQLHEQLKTELDHAKNALGGTGENFYKFMEQEFSKLFGNNTKGWWKDVVLGLENLRSDLWLYRDNPDKNLEDKVTEAIQNCNKNKGVLSSENPLEEINERIRTSGALITYADYQDKLRVLLSHHFITLDDGLKKMIEDTKKQVAEVLIEKGRLGVLTNARGSEFIRELEKRIDLADEDQDYSPNLKQGLRIFIDFELSYRGLVQHRIRKHLDQLTNVLPSNNSTGQLLDKDEILRPDASTTAQEILTALEIKYDTAVHRIQPALEELLWEPSQAAYAMVEEFVDNIIRQEDVQEEWKNFLREVRSQVWPEQLGQLENNHELRAHWLQLVKNVETTNQPELFQFLNV
;
A
#
# COMPACT_ATOMS: atom_id res chain seq x y z
N MET A 1 28.42 -21.17 -52.22
CA MET A 1 29.30 -22.34 -52.45
C MET A 1 29.24 -23.20 -51.21
N TYR A 2 28.43 -24.22 -51.27
CA TYR A 2 28.24 -25.20 -50.21
C TYR A 2 29.40 -26.19 -50.15
N ARG A 3 29.92 -26.49 -48.96
CA ARG A 3 30.49 -27.81 -48.64
C ARG A 3 29.89 -28.31 -47.33
N LYS A 4 29.15 -29.38 -47.41
CA LYS A 4 28.80 -30.28 -46.33
C LYS A 4 30.03 -31.08 -45.94
N ASP A 5 30.29 -31.21 -44.64
CA ASP A 5 31.01 -32.36 -44.11
C ASP A 5 30.31 -32.89 -42.87
N GLU A 6 30.04 -34.15 -42.94
CA GLU A 6 29.47 -35.01 -41.90
C GLU A 6 30.48 -35.18 -40.77
N GLN A 7 30.19 -34.78 -39.57
CA GLN A 7 30.67 -35.43 -38.34
C GLN A 7 29.94 -34.89 -37.12
N GLY A 8 29.56 -35.78 -36.22
CA GLY A 8 28.64 -35.62 -35.13
C GLY A 8 29.09 -34.60 -34.06
N ILE A 9 28.11 -33.94 -33.47
CA ILE A 9 28.27 -32.98 -32.41
C ILE A 9 28.61 -33.69 -31.11
N THR A 10 29.87 -33.60 -30.70
CA THR A 10 30.30 -33.93 -29.31
C THR A 10 30.20 -32.67 -28.44
N TRP A 11 29.47 -32.74 -27.34
CA TRP A 11 29.36 -31.66 -26.38
C TRP A 11 30.67 -31.54 -25.59
N GLU A 12 31.28 -30.37 -25.63
CA GLU A 12 32.45 -30.04 -24.83
C GLU A 12 32.12 -29.76 -23.36
N PRO A 13 33.08 -30.04 -22.42
CA PRO A 13 32.82 -29.98 -20.96
C PRO A 13 32.73 -28.59 -20.35
N GLU A 14 32.91 -27.51 -21.09
CA GLU A 14 32.97 -26.13 -20.50
C GLU A 14 31.63 -25.61 -19.99
N ALA A 15 30.50 -26.09 -20.49
CA ALA A 15 29.18 -25.67 -20.04
C ALA A 15 28.85 -26.12 -18.59
N LYS A 16 29.47 -27.23 -18.12
CA LYS A 16 29.23 -27.71 -16.74
C LYS A 16 29.99 -26.90 -15.68
N GLN A 17 31.08 -26.26 -16.01
CA GLN A 17 31.85 -25.44 -15.05
C GLN A 17 31.18 -24.08 -14.77
N LYS A 18 30.48 -23.48 -15.74
CA LYS A 18 29.77 -22.21 -15.52
C LYS A 18 28.54 -22.35 -14.62
N ILE A 19 27.86 -23.48 -14.63
CA ILE A 19 26.67 -23.75 -13.78
C ILE A 19 27.08 -24.01 -12.32
N LEU A 20 28.23 -24.64 -12.08
CA LEU A 20 28.75 -24.90 -10.74
C LEU A 20 29.31 -23.63 -10.07
N VAL A 21 29.88 -22.70 -10.83
CA VAL A 21 30.33 -21.41 -10.30
C VAL A 21 29.15 -20.52 -9.87
N HIS A 22 27.99 -20.59 -10.56
CA HIS A 22 26.81 -19.84 -10.16
C HIS A 22 26.14 -20.40 -8.89
N ARG A 23 26.16 -21.74 -8.67
CA ARG A 23 25.66 -22.33 -7.42
C ARG A 23 26.58 -22.04 -6.23
N GLY A 24 27.88 -21.95 -6.43
CA GLY A 24 28.84 -21.60 -5.38
C GLY A 24 28.76 -20.13 -4.93
N TYR A 25 28.34 -19.23 -5.82
CA TYR A 25 28.17 -17.81 -5.49
C TYR A 25 26.91 -17.55 -4.67
N PHE A 26 25.84 -18.34 -4.89
CA PHE A 26 24.58 -18.20 -4.11
C PHE A 26 24.73 -18.69 -2.67
N LEU A 27 25.53 -19.75 -2.44
CA LEU A 27 25.81 -20.26 -1.08
C LEU A 27 26.78 -19.36 -0.29
N ARG A 28 27.69 -18.64 -0.97
CA ARG A 28 28.60 -17.70 -0.30
C ARG A 28 27.94 -16.36 0.07
N THR A 29 26.90 -15.95 -0.61
CA THR A 29 26.13 -14.75 -0.23
C THR A 29 25.22 -14.99 0.97
N HIS A 30 24.68 -16.21 1.15
CA HIS A 30 23.90 -16.55 2.35
C HIS A 30 24.77 -16.64 3.61
N ASP A 31 26.02 -17.15 3.50
CA ASP A 31 26.94 -17.18 4.64
C ASP A 31 27.43 -15.78 5.08
N LYS A 32 27.46 -14.81 4.16
CA LYS A 32 27.79 -13.42 4.53
C LYS A 32 26.66 -12.67 5.21
N ILE A 33 25.41 -13.01 4.91
CA ILE A 33 24.22 -12.42 5.58
C ILE A 33 24.07 -12.99 6.99
N GLY A 34 24.37 -14.27 7.20
CA GLY A 34 24.33 -14.92 8.52
C GLY A 34 25.38 -14.39 9.52
N ARG A 35 26.47 -13.77 9.08
CA ARG A 35 27.52 -13.21 9.97
C ARG A 35 27.36 -11.74 10.30
N LEU A 36 26.41 -11.03 9.67
CA LEU A 36 26.10 -9.62 9.98
C LEU A 36 25.09 -9.47 11.13
N HIS A 37 24.47 -10.55 11.58
CA HIS A 37 23.50 -10.54 12.69
C HIS A 37 24.09 -10.86 14.07
N GLN A 38 25.43 -10.98 14.21
CA GLN A 38 26.09 -11.22 15.48
C GLN A 38 27.03 -10.08 15.93
N ARG A 39 26.75 -8.84 15.56
CA ARG A 39 27.34 -7.71 16.26
C ARG A 39 26.33 -7.16 17.26
N PRO A 40 26.68 -7.10 18.57
CA PRO A 40 25.82 -6.44 19.55
C PRO A 40 25.66 -4.98 19.14
N VAL A 41 24.41 -4.50 19.08
CA VAL A 41 24.04 -3.10 18.86
C VAL A 41 24.35 -2.30 20.13
N SER A 42 25.58 -2.33 20.58
CA SER A 42 26.09 -1.49 21.65
C SER A 42 27.27 -0.70 21.13
N GLN A 43 27.05 0.61 21.00
CA GLN A 43 28.00 1.69 20.67
C GLN A 43 27.92 2.21 19.23
N VAL A 44 26.76 2.73 18.84
CA VAL A 44 26.71 3.99 18.09
C VAL A 44 25.73 4.92 18.82
N LYS A 45 26.21 5.61 19.82
CA LYS A 45 25.55 6.82 20.31
C LYS A 45 25.73 7.88 19.22
N MET A 46 24.85 7.88 18.24
CA MET A 46 24.60 9.08 17.46
C MET A 46 23.80 10.02 18.37
N ASN A 47 24.35 11.18 18.68
CA ASN A 47 23.59 12.33 19.19
C ASN A 47 22.67 12.81 18.08
N ILE A 48 21.53 12.16 17.92
CA ILE A 48 20.43 12.59 17.06
C ILE A 48 19.66 13.59 17.91
N THR A 49 19.73 14.85 17.58
CA THR A 49 19.00 15.93 18.23
C THR A 49 17.49 15.66 18.12
N THR A 50 16.81 15.66 19.23
CA THR A 50 15.36 15.37 19.46
C THR A 50 14.43 16.21 18.58
N ALA A 51 14.79 17.43 18.20
CA ALA A 51 14.06 18.29 17.23
C ALA A 51 13.79 17.62 15.85
N ASN A 52 14.48 16.52 15.55
CA ASN A 52 14.35 15.78 14.30
C ASN A 52 13.30 14.63 14.38
N ARG A 53 12.93 14.15 15.58
CA ARG A 53 12.04 12.98 15.76
C ARG A 53 10.60 13.29 15.32
N SER A 54 10.01 14.36 15.78
CA SER A 54 8.64 14.77 15.39
C SER A 54 8.53 14.97 13.87
N ALA A 55 9.55 15.55 13.24
CA ALA A 55 9.59 15.73 11.79
C ALA A 55 9.68 14.37 11.05
N ARG A 56 10.47 13.43 11.54
CA ARG A 56 10.57 12.07 10.95
C ARG A 56 9.30 11.27 11.08
N ILE A 57 8.63 11.32 12.24
CA ILE A 57 7.31 10.69 12.43
C ILE A 57 6.27 11.31 11.48
N ALA A 58 6.27 12.64 11.33
CA ALA A 58 5.40 13.31 10.40
C ALA A 58 5.68 12.88 8.93
N GLU A 59 6.96 12.74 8.54
CA GLU A 59 7.35 12.25 7.23
C GLU A 59 6.88 10.81 6.97
N ILE A 60 7.00 9.92 7.97
CA ILE A 60 6.50 8.53 7.87
C ILE A 60 4.99 8.54 7.63
N ILE A 61 4.23 9.30 8.41
CA ILE A 61 2.78 9.44 8.25
C ILE A 61 2.43 10.01 6.87
N GLN A 62 3.15 11.03 6.43
CA GLN A 62 2.94 11.64 5.11
C GLN A 62 3.22 10.66 3.96
N LYS A 63 4.24 9.80 4.07
CA LYS A 63 4.54 8.76 3.08
C LYS A 63 3.48 7.65 3.02
N ARG A 64 2.82 7.35 4.14
CA ARG A 64 1.74 6.35 4.22
C ARG A 64 0.44 6.82 3.53
N GLN A 65 0.09 8.10 3.61
CA GLN A 65 -1.18 8.64 3.12
C GLN A 65 -1.47 8.36 1.63
N PRO A 66 -0.52 8.58 0.70
CA PRO A 66 -0.76 8.28 -0.71
C PRO A 66 -0.99 6.78 -0.96
N LEU A 67 -0.33 5.90 -0.19
CA LEU A 67 -0.52 4.47 -0.28
C LEU A 67 -1.93 4.07 0.17
N ALA A 68 -2.44 4.64 1.26
CA ALA A 68 -3.81 4.41 1.71
C ALA A 68 -4.85 4.78 0.64
N GLN A 69 -4.66 5.91 -0.06
CA GLN A 69 -5.56 6.34 -1.13
C GLN A 69 -5.53 5.37 -2.34
N ARG A 70 -4.35 4.89 -2.72
CA ARG A 70 -4.23 3.90 -3.81
C ARG A 70 -4.86 2.57 -3.43
N ILE A 71 -4.72 2.11 -2.20
CA ILE A 71 -5.33 0.88 -1.72
C ILE A 71 -6.87 0.96 -1.81
N ILE A 72 -7.49 2.12 -1.51
CA ILE A 72 -8.94 2.32 -1.70
C ILE A 72 -9.34 2.02 -3.15
N SER A 73 -8.57 2.51 -4.11
CA SER A 73 -8.84 2.24 -5.52
C SER A 73 -8.72 0.75 -5.86
N VAL A 74 -7.68 0.10 -5.34
CA VAL A 74 -7.47 -1.35 -5.53
C VAL A 74 -8.59 -2.17 -4.87
N GLU A 75 -9.02 -1.83 -3.64
CA GLU A 75 -10.19 -2.46 -2.99
C GLU A 75 -11.45 -2.35 -3.85
N SER A 76 -11.70 -1.17 -4.44
CA SER A 76 -12.83 -0.96 -5.34
C SER A 76 -12.72 -1.81 -6.61
N ASN A 77 -11.53 -1.85 -7.23
CA ASN A 77 -11.29 -2.64 -8.43
C ASN A 77 -11.45 -4.15 -8.17
N LEU A 78 -10.94 -4.65 -7.03
CA LEU A 78 -11.12 -6.04 -6.62
C LEU A 78 -12.60 -6.42 -6.38
N LYS A 79 -13.40 -5.52 -5.81
CA LYS A 79 -14.86 -5.73 -5.66
C LYS A 79 -15.56 -5.77 -7.01
N ASN A 80 -15.17 -4.90 -7.94
CA ASN A 80 -15.69 -4.93 -9.31
C ASN A 80 -15.33 -6.24 -10.01
N LEU A 81 -14.09 -6.71 -9.84
CA LEU A 81 -13.64 -8.00 -10.35
C LEU A 81 -14.44 -9.15 -9.73
N GLN A 82 -14.62 -9.15 -8.42
CA GLN A 82 -15.40 -10.16 -7.70
C GLN A 82 -16.83 -10.27 -8.27
N ASN A 83 -17.51 -9.15 -8.47
CA ASN A 83 -18.86 -9.10 -9.04
C ASN A 83 -18.87 -9.65 -10.48
N ALA A 84 -17.89 -9.25 -11.30
CA ALA A 84 -17.82 -9.74 -12.68
C ALA A 84 -17.60 -11.27 -12.75
N ILE A 85 -16.74 -11.82 -11.90
CA ILE A 85 -16.52 -13.27 -11.80
C ILE A 85 -17.77 -13.99 -11.30
N GLN A 86 -18.50 -13.44 -10.33
CA GLN A 86 -19.73 -14.02 -9.81
C GLN A 86 -20.79 -14.14 -10.91
N ILE A 87 -20.95 -13.09 -11.73
CA ILE A 87 -21.87 -13.10 -12.87
C ILE A 87 -21.46 -14.18 -13.88
N LEU A 88 -20.16 -14.24 -14.22
CA LEU A 88 -19.63 -15.25 -15.14
C LEU A 88 -19.80 -16.68 -14.61
N GLU A 89 -19.64 -16.90 -13.31
CA GLU A 89 -19.85 -18.21 -12.68
C GLU A 89 -21.34 -18.63 -12.67
N ILE A 90 -22.24 -17.67 -12.49
CA ILE A 90 -23.69 -17.92 -12.61
C ILE A 90 -24.02 -18.36 -14.04
N ASP A 91 -23.54 -17.62 -15.04
CA ASP A 91 -23.75 -17.95 -16.46
C ASP A 91 -23.11 -19.30 -16.82
N ARG A 92 -21.90 -19.60 -16.32
CA ARG A 92 -21.26 -20.91 -16.49
C ARG A 92 -22.18 -22.07 -16.06
N LYS A 93 -22.84 -21.91 -14.91
CA LYS A 93 -23.81 -22.91 -14.42
C LYS A 93 -25.05 -23.00 -15.30
N GLN A 94 -25.49 -21.88 -15.85
CA GLN A 94 -26.61 -21.85 -16.80
C GLN A 94 -26.23 -22.54 -18.11
N GLN A 95 -25.03 -22.24 -18.65
CA GLN A 95 -24.51 -22.88 -19.86
C GLN A 95 -24.40 -24.42 -19.72
N LEU A 96 -23.93 -24.92 -18.58
CA LEU A 96 -23.89 -26.37 -18.31
C LEU A 96 -25.29 -27.04 -18.45
N ASN A 97 -26.34 -26.33 -18.08
CA ASN A 97 -27.71 -26.83 -18.20
C ASN A 97 -28.27 -26.77 -19.66
N GLN A 98 -27.74 -25.85 -20.47
CA GLN A 98 -28.20 -25.65 -21.87
C GLN A 98 -27.50 -26.62 -22.85
N TRP A 99 -26.37 -27.20 -22.50
CA TRP A 99 -25.59 -28.09 -23.36
C TRP A 99 -25.50 -29.54 -22.85
N PRO A 100 -26.57 -30.17 -22.36
CA PRO A 100 -26.46 -31.48 -21.70
C PRO A 100 -25.98 -32.61 -22.63
N ASN A 101 -26.13 -32.44 -23.94
CA ASN A 101 -25.78 -33.45 -24.95
C ASN A 101 -24.39 -33.18 -25.60
N GLU A 102 -23.74 -32.07 -25.31
CA GLU A 102 -22.45 -31.68 -25.87
C GLU A 102 -21.28 -31.97 -24.90
N ALA A 103 -20.95 -33.25 -24.77
CA ALA A 103 -19.95 -33.73 -23.79
C ALA A 103 -18.63 -32.95 -23.80
N LYS A 104 -18.15 -32.51 -24.99
CA LYS A 104 -16.91 -31.71 -25.11
C LYS A 104 -17.03 -30.29 -24.53
N ILE A 105 -18.19 -29.66 -24.68
CA ILE A 105 -18.46 -28.33 -24.12
C ILE A 105 -18.58 -28.45 -22.61
N VAL A 106 -19.35 -29.42 -22.14
CA VAL A 106 -19.53 -29.70 -20.71
C VAL A 106 -18.19 -29.99 -20.03
N ASP A 107 -17.31 -30.82 -20.64
CA ASP A 107 -15.97 -31.09 -20.09
C ASP A 107 -15.14 -29.82 -19.99
N LYS A 108 -15.14 -28.96 -21.00
CA LYS A 108 -14.41 -27.69 -20.96
C LYS A 108 -14.96 -26.72 -19.92
N LEU A 109 -16.27 -26.57 -19.81
CA LEU A 109 -16.90 -25.71 -18.81
C LEU A 109 -16.65 -26.21 -17.38
N ASN A 110 -16.56 -27.54 -17.18
CA ASN A 110 -16.22 -28.12 -15.88
C ASN A 110 -14.77 -27.95 -15.48
N LYS A 111 -13.88 -27.68 -16.42
CA LYS A 111 -12.47 -27.37 -16.12
C LYS A 111 -12.23 -25.95 -15.62
N ILE A 112 -13.25 -25.09 -15.64
CA ILE A 112 -13.16 -23.72 -15.15
C ILE A 112 -13.50 -23.68 -13.66
N HIS A 113 -12.61 -23.13 -12.85
CA HIS A 113 -12.71 -23.12 -11.39
C HIS A 113 -12.62 -21.70 -10.80
N PHE A 114 -13.71 -20.94 -10.79
CA PHE A 114 -13.74 -19.60 -10.22
C PHE A 114 -13.90 -19.55 -8.69
N SER A 115 -14.47 -20.58 -8.05
CA SER A 115 -14.71 -20.58 -6.60
C SER A 115 -13.45 -20.38 -5.76
N PRO A 116 -12.28 -21.04 -6.05
CA PRO A 116 -11.05 -20.80 -5.33
C PRO A 116 -10.52 -19.37 -5.48
N ILE A 117 -10.74 -18.76 -6.66
CA ILE A 117 -10.33 -17.39 -6.95
C ILE A 117 -11.18 -16.40 -6.14
N LEU A 118 -12.50 -16.58 -6.09
CA LEU A 118 -13.41 -15.76 -5.28
C LEU A 118 -13.03 -15.79 -3.80
N SER A 119 -12.73 -16.96 -3.25
CA SER A 119 -12.25 -17.08 -1.86
C SER A 119 -10.93 -16.35 -1.61
N LYS A 120 -10.02 -16.36 -2.60
CA LYS A 120 -8.76 -15.59 -2.53
C LYS A 120 -9.02 -14.09 -2.58
N ILE A 121 -9.90 -13.61 -3.47
CA ILE A 121 -10.29 -12.20 -3.54
C ILE A 121 -10.81 -11.72 -2.18
N GLU A 122 -11.68 -12.49 -1.53
CA GLU A 122 -12.19 -12.14 -0.20
C GLU A 122 -11.07 -12.04 0.85
N LYS A 123 -10.11 -12.95 0.80
CA LYS A 123 -8.93 -12.89 1.66
C LYS A 123 -8.10 -11.62 1.40
N GLU A 124 -7.78 -11.35 0.14
CA GLU A 124 -6.98 -10.19 -0.22
C GLU A 124 -7.69 -8.85 0.09
N LEU A 125 -9.02 -8.78 -0.06
CA LEU A 125 -9.81 -7.62 0.37
C LEU A 125 -9.68 -7.36 1.88
N ARG A 126 -9.68 -8.42 2.71
CA ARG A 126 -9.46 -8.27 4.16
C ARG A 126 -8.05 -7.78 4.48
N GLU A 127 -7.03 -8.32 3.81
CA GLU A 127 -5.64 -7.89 4.04
C GLU A 127 -5.39 -6.45 3.56
N LEU A 128 -5.95 -6.06 2.41
CA LEU A 128 -5.89 -4.68 1.93
C LEU A 128 -6.60 -3.70 2.88
N HIS A 129 -7.75 -4.09 3.43
CA HIS A 129 -8.47 -3.29 4.41
C HIS A 129 -7.61 -3.00 5.66
N LYS A 130 -6.93 -4.03 6.21
CA LYS A 130 -6.00 -3.87 7.34
C LYS A 130 -4.85 -2.92 6.98
N LEU A 131 -4.25 -3.11 5.81
CA LEU A 131 -3.14 -2.28 5.34
C LEU A 131 -3.57 -0.82 5.12
N ARG A 132 -4.76 -0.62 4.56
CA ARG A 132 -5.35 0.71 4.35
C ARG A 132 -5.60 1.44 5.67
N ILE A 133 -6.22 0.78 6.65
CA ILE A 133 -6.45 1.37 7.97
C ILE A 133 -5.10 1.77 8.59
N ARG A 134 -4.09 0.91 8.53
CA ARG A 134 -2.75 1.20 9.03
C ARG A 134 -2.14 2.44 8.38
N PHE A 135 -2.19 2.55 7.04
CA PHE A 135 -1.58 3.68 6.32
C PHE A 135 -2.39 4.97 6.36
N ALA A 136 -3.70 4.89 6.64
CA ALA A 136 -4.56 6.06 6.79
C ALA A 136 -4.40 6.78 8.15
N ARG A 137 -3.78 6.13 9.14
CA ARG A 137 -3.62 6.70 10.48
C ARG A 137 -2.76 7.96 10.47
N GLN A 138 -3.13 8.88 11.36
CA GLN A 138 -2.41 10.15 11.57
C GLN A 138 -1.38 10.06 12.70
N THR A 139 -1.18 8.88 13.28
CA THR A 139 -0.28 8.60 14.40
C THR A 139 0.47 7.30 14.21
N LEU A 140 1.65 7.18 14.82
CA LEU A 140 2.30 5.90 15.08
C LEU A 140 1.77 5.36 16.40
N ASN A 141 1.30 4.12 16.37
CA ASN A 141 0.54 3.56 17.49
C ASN A 141 1.34 2.46 18.20
N ILE A 142 1.47 2.60 19.51
CA ILE A 142 2.16 1.67 20.39
C ILE A 142 1.11 0.92 21.21
N GLY A 143 0.93 -0.38 20.95
CA GLY A 143 0.04 -1.24 21.71
C GLY A 143 0.71 -1.69 23.00
N VAL A 144 0.01 -1.55 24.12
CA VAL A 144 0.50 -2.01 25.43
C VAL A 144 -0.30 -3.23 25.86
N VAL A 145 0.38 -4.37 26.00
CA VAL A 145 -0.20 -5.68 26.28
C VAL A 145 0.40 -6.23 27.58
N GLY A 146 -0.38 -6.87 28.37
CA GLY A 146 0.10 -7.52 29.59
C GLY A 146 -1.06 -8.05 30.42
N ARG A 147 -0.80 -9.10 31.21
CA ARG A 147 -1.78 -9.67 32.12
C ARG A 147 -2.16 -8.67 33.23
N MET A 148 -3.23 -8.95 33.94
CA MET A 148 -3.61 -8.16 35.12
C MET A 148 -2.44 -7.98 36.09
N LYS A 149 -2.37 -6.82 36.73
CA LYS A 149 -1.39 -6.46 37.78
C LYS A 149 0.09 -6.46 37.33
N GLN A 150 0.38 -6.55 36.02
CA GLN A 150 1.76 -6.47 35.51
C GLN A 150 2.30 -5.04 35.40
N GLY A 151 1.44 -4.03 35.49
CA GLY A 151 1.83 -2.61 35.43
C GLY A 151 1.48 -1.89 34.14
N LYS A 152 0.63 -2.50 33.29
CA LYS A 152 0.16 -1.91 32.02
C LYS A 152 -0.45 -0.52 32.22
N SER A 153 -1.52 -0.41 33.01
CA SER A 153 -2.17 0.90 33.29
C SER A 153 -1.22 1.89 33.95
N THR A 154 -0.32 1.41 34.82
CA THR A 154 0.70 2.27 35.46
C THR A 154 1.65 2.89 34.43
N LEU A 155 2.11 2.11 33.44
CA LEU A 155 2.94 2.62 32.36
C LEU A 155 2.18 3.67 31.52
N LEU A 156 0.93 3.35 31.15
CA LEU A 156 0.09 4.25 30.37
C LEU A 156 -0.15 5.57 31.11
N GLN A 157 -0.46 5.52 32.42
CA GLN A 157 -0.63 6.71 33.26
C GLN A 157 0.66 7.53 33.34
N THR A 158 1.80 6.87 33.57
CA THR A 158 3.10 7.55 33.70
C THR A 158 3.51 8.26 32.41
N LEU A 159 3.27 7.64 31.25
CA LEU A 159 3.61 8.19 29.94
C LEU A 159 2.65 9.30 29.51
N SER A 160 1.35 9.15 29.78
CA SER A 160 0.33 10.11 29.33
C SER A 160 0.09 11.25 30.34
N GLY A 161 0.51 11.11 31.60
CA GLY A 161 0.19 12.04 32.66
C GLY A 161 -1.27 11.96 33.15
N LEU A 162 -2.02 10.94 32.72
CA LEU A 162 -3.38 10.69 33.16
C LEU A 162 -3.37 9.97 34.52
N SER A 163 -4.50 10.01 35.20
CA SER A 163 -4.67 9.44 36.54
C SER A 163 -5.53 8.18 36.54
N ASP A 164 -5.80 7.62 37.71
CA ASP A 164 -6.74 6.52 37.91
C ASP A 164 -8.19 6.86 37.50
N ASP A 165 -8.49 8.12 37.31
CA ASP A 165 -9.82 8.53 36.86
C ASP A 165 -10.01 8.35 35.37
N GLU A 166 -8.95 8.50 34.58
CA GLU A 166 -8.98 8.32 33.12
C GLU A 166 -8.51 6.91 32.70
N ILE A 167 -7.54 6.36 33.43
CA ILE A 167 -6.98 5.01 33.20
C ILE A 167 -7.00 4.23 34.51
N PRO A 168 -8.08 3.50 34.83
CA PRO A 168 -8.19 2.77 36.08
C PRO A 168 -7.08 1.72 36.27
N ALA A 169 -6.32 1.79 37.39
CA ALA A 169 -5.21 0.87 37.69
C ALA A 169 -5.34 0.12 39.01
N ARG A 170 -6.48 0.22 39.73
CA ARG A 170 -6.63 -0.29 41.09
C ARG A 170 -6.60 -1.83 41.21
N SER A 171 -5.95 -2.27 42.26
CA SER A 171 -5.81 -3.71 42.63
C SER A 171 -7.13 -4.30 43.11
N GLY A 172 -7.66 -5.32 42.42
CA GLY A 172 -8.73 -6.15 42.94
C GLY A 172 -9.79 -6.65 41.98
N LYS A 173 -10.13 -5.85 40.93
CA LYS A 173 -11.10 -6.25 39.89
C LYS A 173 -10.61 -5.76 38.54
N ALA A 174 -11.13 -6.35 37.45
CA ALA A 174 -10.85 -5.85 36.07
C ALA A 174 -11.23 -4.37 35.97
N CYS A 175 -10.24 -3.52 35.79
CA CYS A 175 -10.43 -2.07 35.96
C CYS A 175 -10.76 -1.35 34.65
N THR A 176 -10.25 -1.82 33.51
CA THR A 176 -10.48 -1.25 32.18
C THR A 176 -11.57 -2.05 31.47
N ALA A 177 -12.79 -1.53 31.50
CA ALA A 177 -13.94 -2.20 30.89
C ALA A 177 -14.03 -1.97 29.39
N VAL A 178 -13.35 -0.93 28.87
CA VAL A 178 -13.50 -0.42 27.52
C VAL A 178 -12.13 -0.23 26.88
N ARG A 179 -12.04 -0.49 25.58
CA ARG A 179 -10.85 -0.23 24.76
C ARG A 179 -10.53 1.26 24.74
N SER A 180 -9.31 1.63 25.12
CA SER A 180 -8.87 3.01 25.17
C SER A 180 -7.65 3.26 24.28
N THR A 181 -7.69 4.33 23.50
CA THR A 181 -6.54 4.83 22.74
C THR A 181 -6.21 6.24 23.19
N ILE A 182 -4.96 6.49 23.58
CA ILE A 182 -4.52 7.75 24.16
C ILE A 182 -3.61 8.45 23.15
N TYR A 183 -4.07 9.57 22.61
CA TYR A 183 -3.37 10.36 21.60
C TYR A 183 -2.59 11.49 22.25
N HIS A 184 -1.33 11.65 21.87
CA HIS A 184 -0.55 12.84 22.21
C HIS A 184 -0.98 14.04 21.39
N GLN A 185 -1.49 15.08 22.06
CA GLN A 185 -1.85 16.38 21.46
C GLN A 185 -1.36 17.52 22.35
N PRO A 186 -0.24 18.18 21.98
CA PRO A 186 0.43 19.17 22.84
C PRO A 186 -0.42 20.41 23.15
N GLU A 187 -1.32 20.81 22.25
CA GLU A 187 -2.05 22.09 22.32
C GLU A 187 -3.45 21.97 22.91
N ASN A 188 -3.94 20.76 23.17
CA ASN A 188 -5.32 20.54 23.60
C ASN A 188 -5.45 20.31 25.10
N LEU A 189 -6.55 20.79 25.67
CA LEU A 189 -7.02 20.32 26.97
C LEU A 189 -7.37 18.82 26.86
N THR A 190 -7.19 18.07 27.95
CA THR A 190 -7.57 16.65 27.98
C THR A 190 -9.06 16.49 27.71
N GLU A 191 -9.40 15.82 26.64
CA GLU A 191 -10.77 15.46 26.22
C GLU A 191 -10.83 14.02 25.73
N ALA A 192 -12.01 13.45 25.64
CA ALA A 192 -12.19 12.14 25.05
C ALA A 192 -13.36 12.11 24.07
N LEU A 193 -13.20 11.31 23.00
CA LEU A 193 -14.26 10.91 22.09
C LEU A 193 -14.72 9.52 22.49
N VAL A 194 -15.98 9.41 22.88
CA VAL A 194 -16.64 8.15 23.24
C VAL A 194 -17.45 7.67 22.05
N THR A 195 -17.12 6.50 21.55
CA THR A 195 -17.86 5.81 20.48
C THR A 195 -18.65 4.65 21.08
N PHE A 196 -19.94 4.64 20.83
CA PHE A 196 -20.82 3.60 21.31
C PHE A 196 -20.92 2.45 20.29
N HIS A 197 -21.30 1.26 20.76
CA HIS A 197 -21.68 0.17 19.89
C HIS A 197 -22.90 0.54 19.05
N THR A 198 -22.92 0.08 17.79
CA THR A 198 -24.18 -0.10 17.07
C THR A 198 -24.85 -1.36 17.60
N GLU A 199 -26.15 -1.53 17.36
CA GLU A 199 -26.85 -2.75 17.77
C GLU A 199 -26.16 -4.01 17.21
N GLU A 200 -25.84 -3.98 15.91
CA GLU A 200 -25.12 -5.07 15.25
C GLU A 200 -23.76 -5.35 15.89
N SER A 201 -22.91 -4.33 16.11
CA SER A 201 -21.60 -4.55 16.73
C SER A 201 -21.70 -5.00 18.18
N PHE A 202 -22.73 -4.57 18.93
CA PHE A 202 -22.96 -5.02 20.29
C PHE A 202 -23.32 -6.50 20.33
N LEU A 203 -24.25 -6.91 19.48
CA LEU A 203 -24.65 -8.32 19.38
C LEU A 203 -23.50 -9.22 18.95
N GLN A 204 -22.74 -8.81 17.94
CA GLN A 204 -21.63 -9.60 17.36
C GLN A 204 -20.38 -9.65 18.24
N GLU A 205 -20.00 -8.53 18.88
CA GLU A 205 -18.74 -8.42 19.60
C GLU A 205 -18.90 -8.73 21.09
N VAL A 206 -20.10 -8.49 21.68
CA VAL A 206 -20.33 -8.62 23.11
C VAL A 206 -21.20 -9.81 23.48
N ILE A 207 -22.35 -9.99 22.83
CA ILE A 207 -23.34 -10.98 23.21
C ILE A 207 -23.09 -12.35 22.55
N LEU A 208 -22.85 -12.38 21.24
CA LEU A 208 -22.65 -13.62 20.49
C LEU A 208 -21.55 -14.54 21.04
N PRO A 209 -20.40 -14.04 21.53
CA PRO A 209 -19.38 -14.91 22.11
C PRO A 209 -19.89 -15.79 23.27
N TYR A 210 -20.86 -15.33 24.06
CA TYR A 210 -21.45 -16.13 25.10
C TYR A 210 -22.30 -17.28 24.55
N PHE A 211 -22.99 -17.07 23.42
CA PHE A 211 -23.80 -18.09 22.76
C PHE A 211 -22.94 -19.10 21.96
N GLU A 212 -21.78 -18.71 21.55
CA GLU A 212 -20.80 -19.58 20.87
C GLU A 212 -19.95 -20.40 21.87
N PHE A 213 -19.98 -20.07 23.16
CA PHE A 213 -19.18 -20.76 24.16
C PHE A 213 -19.80 -22.12 24.54
N GLU A 214 -19.16 -23.20 24.07
CA GLU A 214 -19.69 -24.58 24.18
C GLU A 214 -20.22 -24.95 25.58
N LYS A 215 -19.53 -24.51 26.64
CA LYS A 215 -19.93 -24.81 28.02
C LYS A 215 -21.24 -24.14 28.44
N LEU A 216 -21.70 -23.10 27.75
CA LEU A 216 -22.98 -22.45 27.99
C LEU A 216 -24.10 -22.98 27.09
N ALA A 217 -23.79 -23.86 26.14
CA ALA A 217 -24.77 -24.38 25.19
C ALA A 217 -25.99 -25.10 25.81
N ASN A 218 -25.86 -25.61 27.03
CA ASN A 218 -26.95 -26.23 27.78
C ASN A 218 -27.75 -25.23 28.63
N ILE A 219 -27.27 -23.99 28.79
CA ILE A 219 -27.86 -22.93 29.62
C ILE A 219 -28.55 -21.90 28.75
N LEU A 220 -27.93 -21.55 27.62
CA LEU A 220 -28.40 -20.53 26.72
C LEU A 220 -29.31 -21.14 25.62
N PRO A 221 -30.25 -20.36 25.07
CA PRO A 221 -31.03 -20.77 23.90
C PRO A 221 -30.13 -21.13 22.72
N LYS A 222 -30.52 -22.12 21.93
CA LYS A 222 -29.74 -22.56 20.74
C LYS A 222 -29.61 -21.49 19.64
N THR A 223 -30.56 -20.57 19.59
CA THR A 223 -30.57 -19.48 18.60
C THR A 223 -30.14 -18.20 19.31
N PRO A 224 -29.03 -17.56 18.90
CA PRO A 224 -28.60 -16.27 19.46
C PRO A 224 -29.59 -15.17 19.11
N PRO A 225 -29.71 -14.11 19.93
CA PRO A 225 -30.60 -12.99 19.69
C PRO A 225 -30.19 -12.25 18.41
N GLN A 226 -31.18 -11.81 17.62
CA GLN A 226 -30.98 -11.05 16.39
C GLN A 226 -31.12 -9.53 16.61
N SER A 227 -31.65 -9.13 17.76
CA SER A 227 -31.83 -7.74 18.20
C SER A 227 -31.63 -7.60 19.70
N LEU A 228 -31.44 -6.37 20.19
CA LEU A 228 -31.43 -6.08 21.63
C LEU A 228 -32.78 -6.38 22.26
N ASP A 229 -33.87 -6.14 21.56
CA ASP A 229 -35.19 -6.49 22.01
C ASP A 229 -35.35 -8.01 22.17
N ASP A 230 -34.79 -8.80 21.25
CA ASP A 230 -34.80 -10.26 21.40
C ASP A 230 -33.96 -10.69 22.61
N PHE A 231 -32.78 -10.08 22.80
CA PHE A 231 -31.95 -10.34 23.97
C PHE A 231 -32.67 -10.02 25.30
N HIS A 232 -33.41 -8.92 25.34
CA HIS A 232 -34.22 -8.54 26.51
C HIS A 232 -35.34 -9.52 26.80
N ARG A 233 -35.96 -10.13 25.78
CA ARG A 233 -37.08 -11.07 25.90
C ARG A 233 -36.67 -12.51 26.24
N ILE A 234 -35.39 -12.85 26.06
CA ILE A 234 -34.84 -14.16 26.44
C ILE A 234 -34.99 -14.32 27.96
N GLN A 235 -35.59 -15.46 28.42
CA GLN A 235 -35.62 -15.78 29.83
C GLN A 235 -34.35 -16.54 30.20
N LEU A 236 -33.37 -15.84 30.75
CA LEU A 236 -32.16 -16.45 31.29
C LEU A 236 -32.37 -16.92 32.74
N PRO A 237 -31.99 -18.15 33.09
CA PRO A 237 -32.11 -18.62 34.46
C PRO A 237 -31.18 -17.85 35.41
N SER A 238 -31.62 -17.66 36.68
CA SER A 238 -30.77 -17.01 37.68
C SER A 238 -29.49 -17.84 37.91
N PRO A 239 -28.30 -17.24 38.01
CA PRO A 239 -27.06 -17.95 38.30
C PRO A 239 -27.12 -18.82 39.58
N ASP A 240 -27.95 -18.43 40.55
CA ASP A 240 -28.11 -19.16 41.82
C ASP A 240 -28.83 -20.51 41.62
N LEU A 241 -29.51 -20.71 40.51
CA LEU A 241 -30.21 -21.95 40.16
C LEU A 241 -29.31 -22.94 39.38
N LEU A 242 -28.13 -22.53 38.97
CA LEU A 242 -27.19 -23.32 38.20
C LEU A 242 -26.20 -24.03 39.09
N GLN A 243 -26.44 -25.33 39.38
CA GLN A 243 -25.55 -26.17 40.16
C GLN A 243 -24.75 -27.13 39.27
N GLY A 244 -23.44 -27.27 39.52
CA GLY A 244 -22.62 -28.31 38.90
C GLY A 244 -21.70 -27.83 37.77
N ASN A 245 -21.63 -26.54 37.49
CA ASN A 245 -20.67 -25.96 36.53
C ASN A 245 -19.27 -25.78 37.18
N ASP A 246 -18.22 -25.76 36.33
CA ASP A 246 -16.90 -25.31 36.79
C ASP A 246 -16.91 -23.82 37.13
N ALA A 247 -16.00 -23.39 38.04
CA ALA A 247 -15.92 -22.01 38.52
C ALA A 247 -15.75 -20.97 37.40
N THR A 248 -15.13 -21.36 36.31
CA THR A 248 -14.91 -20.48 35.13
C THR A 248 -16.24 -20.25 34.37
N THR A 249 -16.97 -21.32 34.08
CA THR A 249 -18.29 -21.25 33.40
C THR A 249 -19.28 -20.46 34.23
N ASP A 250 -19.30 -20.68 35.55
CA ASP A 250 -20.15 -19.93 36.47
C ASP A 250 -19.82 -18.44 36.49
N THR A 251 -18.54 -18.07 36.48
CA THR A 251 -18.10 -16.67 36.43
C THR A 251 -18.50 -16.02 35.12
N ILE A 252 -18.33 -16.69 33.96
CA ILE A 252 -18.68 -16.20 32.64
C ILE A 252 -20.20 -15.99 32.57
N TYR A 253 -21.00 -16.94 33.00
CA TYR A 253 -22.47 -16.82 32.98
C TYR A 253 -22.98 -15.72 33.92
N LYS A 254 -22.46 -15.62 35.14
CA LYS A 254 -22.78 -14.53 36.07
C LYS A 254 -22.54 -13.17 35.48
N ARG A 255 -21.49 -13.03 34.64
CA ARG A 255 -21.21 -11.78 33.95
C ARG A 255 -22.24 -11.46 32.87
N LEU A 256 -22.58 -12.44 32.01
CA LEU A 256 -23.67 -12.25 31.02
C LEU A 256 -24.96 -11.83 31.72
N TYR A 257 -25.30 -12.50 32.82
CA TYR A 257 -26.55 -12.26 33.54
C TYR A 257 -26.56 -10.94 34.31
N ASN A 258 -25.54 -10.71 35.15
CA ASN A 258 -25.52 -9.58 36.05
C ASN A 258 -25.12 -8.26 35.36
N ASP A 259 -24.13 -8.28 34.42
CA ASP A 259 -23.66 -7.07 33.78
C ASP A 259 -24.54 -6.69 32.59
N TYR A 260 -24.86 -7.64 31.71
CA TYR A 260 -25.57 -7.34 30.47
C TYR A 260 -27.07 -7.55 30.54
N TYR A 261 -27.53 -8.69 31.03
CA TYR A 261 -28.95 -9.01 30.98
C TYR A 261 -29.78 -8.19 31.95
N LEU A 262 -29.37 -8.05 33.21
CA LEU A 262 -30.10 -7.29 34.21
C LEU A 262 -30.07 -5.76 33.96
N ASN A 263 -29.01 -5.27 33.31
CA ASN A 263 -28.83 -3.84 33.11
C ASN A 263 -29.15 -3.36 31.69
N VAL A 264 -29.84 -4.18 30.88
CA VAL A 264 -30.14 -3.84 29.49
C VAL A 264 -30.86 -2.49 29.34
N ASN A 265 -31.76 -2.14 30.25
CA ASN A 265 -32.46 -0.86 30.22
C ASN A 265 -31.57 0.34 30.51
N ASP A 266 -30.45 0.17 31.19
CA ASP A 266 -29.54 1.24 31.58
C ASP A 266 -28.55 1.59 30.48
N TYR A 267 -28.04 0.60 29.72
CA TYR A 267 -27.06 0.82 28.65
C TYR A 267 -27.68 0.90 27.26
N SER A 268 -28.80 0.23 27.00
CA SER A 268 -29.43 0.19 25.67
C SER A 268 -29.73 1.59 25.08
N PRO A 269 -30.10 2.62 25.89
CA PRO A 269 -30.33 3.97 25.37
C PRO A 269 -29.07 4.63 24.76
N PHE A 270 -27.89 4.08 25.01
CA PHE A 270 -26.63 4.57 24.48
C PHE A 270 -26.17 3.83 23.21
N ILE A 271 -26.69 2.63 22.94
CA ILE A 271 -26.37 1.86 21.75
C ILE A 271 -26.94 2.56 20.52
N GLY A 272 -26.14 2.67 19.46
CA GLY A 272 -26.50 3.39 18.23
C GLY A 272 -26.40 4.90 18.32
N LYS A 273 -26.05 5.47 19.48
CA LYS A 273 -25.79 6.92 19.57
C LYS A 273 -24.57 7.34 18.77
N GLN A 274 -24.63 8.55 18.25
CA GLN A 274 -23.47 9.20 17.63
C GLN A 274 -22.35 9.38 18.66
N PRO A 275 -21.07 9.32 18.24
CA PRO A 275 -19.94 9.58 19.10
C PRO A 275 -20.05 10.94 19.80
N ILE A 276 -19.68 11.00 21.07
CA ILE A 276 -19.73 12.21 21.88
C ILE A 276 -18.34 12.63 22.36
N ARG A 277 -18.09 13.94 22.36
CA ARG A 277 -16.91 14.52 23.02
C ARG A 277 -17.23 14.84 24.46
N ILE A 278 -16.32 14.46 25.36
CA ILE A 278 -16.45 14.67 26.78
C ILE A 278 -15.16 15.30 27.36
N THR A 279 -15.33 16.07 28.43
CA THR A 279 -14.19 16.64 29.18
C THR A 279 -13.53 15.58 30.07
N LYS A 280 -12.32 15.89 30.55
CA LYS A 280 -11.50 15.04 31.41
C LYS A 280 -12.28 14.42 32.58
N GLU A 281 -13.06 15.26 33.29
CA GLU A 281 -13.78 14.91 34.52
C GLU A 281 -14.86 13.82 34.30
N LYS A 282 -15.35 13.71 33.05
CA LYS A 282 -16.40 12.74 32.66
C LYS A 282 -15.87 11.42 32.12
N ILE A 283 -14.56 11.31 31.84
CA ILE A 283 -13.97 10.11 31.22
C ILE A 283 -14.27 8.87 32.07
N ARG A 284 -14.14 8.99 33.38
CA ARG A 284 -14.37 7.89 34.32
C ARG A 284 -15.74 7.22 34.17
N GLU A 285 -16.77 7.99 33.85
CA GLU A 285 -18.15 7.48 33.70
C GLU A 285 -18.29 6.47 32.54
N TYR A 286 -17.39 6.53 31.55
CA TYR A 286 -17.43 5.70 30.34
C TYR A 286 -16.34 4.62 30.29
N VAL A 287 -15.31 4.70 31.15
CA VAL A 287 -14.21 3.73 31.13
C VAL A 287 -14.17 2.82 32.37
N ALA A 288 -14.75 3.24 33.49
CA ALA A 288 -14.66 2.51 34.76
C ALA A 288 -15.98 1.88 35.17
N GLN A 289 -15.92 0.68 35.76
CA GLN A 289 -17.03 0.09 36.47
C GLN A 289 -17.22 0.80 37.83
N LYS A 290 -18.40 1.35 38.08
CA LYS A 290 -18.80 1.80 39.43
C LYS A 290 -19.62 0.72 40.09
N GLU A 291 -19.10 0.18 41.21
CA GLU A 291 -19.82 -0.75 42.07
C GLU A 291 -20.07 -0.10 43.41
N GLU A 292 -21.32 -0.14 43.87
CA GLU A 292 -21.69 0.21 45.24
C GLU A 292 -22.41 -1.00 45.86
N ASN A 293 -21.89 -1.55 46.98
CA ASN A 293 -22.43 -2.74 47.62
C ASN A 293 -22.55 -3.99 46.71
N GLY A 294 -21.60 -4.15 45.77
CA GLY A 294 -21.58 -5.29 44.81
C GLY A 294 -22.61 -5.20 43.67
N LYS A 295 -23.29 -4.07 43.51
CA LYS A 295 -24.16 -3.77 42.34
C LYS A 295 -23.54 -2.68 41.47
N LEU A 296 -23.62 -2.86 40.16
CA LEU A 296 -23.28 -1.82 39.17
C LEU A 296 -24.20 -0.65 39.38
N THR A 297 -23.64 0.56 39.67
CA THR A 297 -24.41 1.79 39.86
C THR A 297 -24.46 2.65 38.60
N ASP A 298 -23.61 2.39 37.59
CA ASP A 298 -23.61 3.06 36.30
C ASP A 298 -23.18 2.09 35.21
N SER A 299 -24.08 1.79 34.29
CA SER A 299 -23.89 0.78 33.23
C SER A 299 -23.54 1.36 31.87
N LYS A 300 -23.27 2.70 31.77
CA LYS A 300 -22.96 3.40 30.50
C LYS A 300 -21.75 2.77 29.77
N HIS A 301 -20.72 2.37 30.53
CA HIS A 301 -19.51 1.75 29.98
C HIS A 301 -19.78 0.47 29.18
N LEU A 302 -20.89 -0.24 29.44
CA LEU A 302 -21.28 -1.46 28.72
C LEU A 302 -21.68 -1.18 27.28
N ALA A 303 -22.20 0.03 26.98
CA ALA A 303 -22.56 0.44 25.64
C ALA A 303 -21.38 1.04 24.85
N VAL A 304 -20.23 1.30 25.50
CA VAL A 304 -19.09 1.93 24.89
C VAL A 304 -18.22 0.92 24.16
N ARG A 305 -18.01 1.16 22.89
CA ARG A 305 -17.13 0.34 22.04
C ARG A 305 -15.65 0.76 22.14
N LYS A 306 -15.42 2.10 22.15
CA LYS A 306 -14.07 2.68 22.16
C LYS A 306 -14.08 4.06 22.82
N VAL A 307 -13.00 4.37 23.53
CA VAL A 307 -12.70 5.72 24.04
C VAL A 307 -11.36 6.18 23.48
N GLU A 308 -11.36 7.35 22.85
CA GLU A 308 -10.17 7.99 22.29
C GLU A 308 -9.87 9.24 23.12
N ILE A 309 -8.82 9.16 23.95
CA ILE A 309 -8.42 10.24 24.85
C ILE A 309 -7.32 11.05 24.18
N SER A 310 -7.52 12.36 24.07
CA SER A 310 -6.51 13.30 23.58
C SER A 310 -5.97 14.11 24.75
N CYS A 311 -4.66 14.07 25.00
CA CYS A 311 -4.02 14.82 26.09
C CYS A 311 -2.56 15.16 25.77
N PRO A 312 -2.00 16.21 26.39
CA PRO A 312 -0.55 16.46 26.30
C PRO A 312 0.21 15.48 27.19
N PHE A 313 1.18 14.76 26.63
CA PHE A 313 2.06 13.90 27.43
C PHE A 313 3.11 14.74 28.16
N PRO A 314 3.44 14.45 29.43
CA PRO A 314 4.23 15.37 30.29
C PRO A 314 5.63 15.72 29.78
N ASN A 315 6.28 14.82 29.05
CA ASN A 315 7.67 15.02 28.58
C ASN A 315 7.77 15.01 27.05
N ALA A 316 6.74 15.48 26.39
CA ALA A 316 6.45 15.14 25.00
C ALA A 316 6.76 16.23 23.97
N ASN A 317 7.46 17.33 24.32
CA ASN A 317 7.70 18.45 23.40
C ASN A 317 8.34 18.05 22.05
N GLU A 318 8.80 16.78 21.92
CA GLU A 318 9.53 16.30 20.76
C GLU A 318 9.06 14.92 20.23
N ILE A 319 8.01 14.35 20.84
CA ILE A 319 7.59 12.96 20.56
C ILE A 319 6.89 12.81 19.19
N GLY A 320 6.25 13.87 18.68
CA GLY A 320 5.50 13.80 17.43
C GLY A 320 4.10 13.19 17.61
N LYS A 321 3.47 12.82 16.50
CA LYS A 321 2.11 12.25 16.47
C LYS A 321 2.14 10.76 16.82
N ILE A 322 1.93 10.43 18.09
CA ILE A 322 1.85 9.05 18.58
C ILE A 322 0.53 8.79 19.31
N ALA A 323 0.20 7.50 19.42
CA ALA A 323 -0.88 7.03 20.27
C ALA A 323 -0.45 5.80 21.07
N LEU A 324 -0.92 5.71 22.31
CA LEU A 324 -0.81 4.53 23.16
C LEU A 324 -2.16 3.80 23.15
N VAL A 325 -2.15 2.52 22.73
CA VAL A 325 -3.35 1.69 22.63
C VAL A 325 -3.37 0.73 23.82
N ASP A 326 -4.35 0.85 24.68
CA ASP A 326 -4.56 -0.06 25.80
C ASP A 326 -5.27 -1.32 25.30
N LEU A 327 -4.54 -2.45 25.30
CA LEU A 327 -5.06 -3.72 24.82
C LEU A 327 -5.56 -4.56 25.99
N PRO A 328 -6.69 -5.29 25.84
CA PRO A 328 -7.17 -6.20 26.87
C PRO A 328 -6.10 -7.25 27.22
N GLY A 329 -5.94 -7.55 28.50
CA GLY A 329 -5.07 -8.62 28.96
C GLY A 329 -5.79 -9.97 28.86
N LEU A 330 -5.17 -11.01 28.30
CA LEU A 330 -5.68 -12.37 28.37
C LEU A 330 -5.63 -12.82 29.85
N GLY A 331 -6.75 -13.26 30.39
CA GLY A 331 -6.86 -13.74 31.78
C GLY A 331 -8.05 -13.19 32.57
N ASP A 332 -8.82 -12.26 32.03
CA ASP A 332 -9.98 -11.63 32.69
C ASP A 332 -11.31 -12.34 32.41
N PHE A 333 -11.32 -13.52 31.80
CA PHE A 333 -12.51 -14.33 31.48
C PHE A 333 -13.64 -13.56 30.75
N LYS A 334 -13.30 -12.51 29.96
CA LYS A 334 -14.24 -11.91 29.04
C LYS A 334 -14.20 -12.69 27.74
N LEU A 335 -15.31 -13.31 27.40
CA LEU A 335 -15.47 -13.89 26.07
C LEU A 335 -15.45 -12.76 25.04
N GLY A 336 -14.69 -12.94 23.97
CA GLY A 336 -14.51 -11.91 22.93
C GLY A 336 -13.26 -11.04 23.10
N ASP A 337 -12.62 -10.97 24.28
CA ASP A 337 -11.41 -10.15 24.48
C ASP A 337 -10.24 -10.61 23.58
N GLU A 338 -10.11 -11.90 23.31
CA GLU A 338 -9.10 -12.43 22.39
C GLU A 338 -9.34 -11.94 20.97
N LYS A 339 -10.57 -12.04 20.47
CA LYS A 339 -10.97 -11.54 19.13
C LYS A 339 -10.79 -10.03 19.04
N LEU A 340 -11.16 -9.30 20.08
CA LEU A 340 -10.98 -7.85 20.17
C LEU A 340 -9.49 -7.47 20.18
N MET A 341 -8.68 -8.21 20.93
CA MET A 341 -7.22 -8.02 20.95
C MET A 341 -6.61 -8.27 19.56
N LEU A 342 -6.98 -9.36 18.90
CA LEU A 342 -6.53 -9.69 17.54
C LEU A 342 -6.87 -8.55 16.57
N THR A 343 -8.13 -8.14 16.51
CA THR A 343 -8.59 -7.06 15.63
C THR A 343 -7.86 -5.74 15.92
N THR A 344 -7.69 -5.40 17.21
CA THR A 344 -7.00 -4.16 17.60
C THR A 344 -5.51 -4.17 17.20
N LEU A 345 -4.83 -5.30 17.39
CA LEU A 345 -3.44 -5.48 16.97
C LEU A 345 -3.30 -5.34 15.45
N GLU A 346 -4.19 -6.00 14.71
CA GLU A 346 -4.18 -5.96 13.25
C GLU A 346 -4.38 -4.55 12.69
N GLU A 347 -5.38 -3.84 13.21
CA GLU A 347 -5.86 -2.59 12.65
C GLU A 347 -5.20 -1.33 13.25
N GLU A 348 -4.83 -1.35 14.53
CA GLU A 348 -4.46 -0.12 15.23
C GLU A 348 -3.01 -0.06 15.71
N VAL A 349 -2.24 -1.13 15.69
CA VAL A 349 -0.93 -1.18 16.34
C VAL A 349 0.22 -1.26 15.33
N ASP A 350 1.27 -0.46 15.52
CA ASP A 350 2.51 -0.52 14.74
C ASP A 350 3.58 -1.36 15.45
N VAL A 351 3.65 -1.25 16.80
CA VAL A 351 4.57 -1.98 17.66
C VAL A 351 3.87 -2.36 18.97
N VAL A 352 4.25 -3.48 19.56
CA VAL A 352 3.67 -4.01 20.80
C VAL A 352 4.68 -3.97 21.94
N LEU A 353 4.26 -3.47 23.11
CA LEU A 353 4.99 -3.55 24.36
C LEU A 353 4.33 -4.61 25.26
N PHE A 354 4.99 -5.73 25.45
CA PHE A 354 4.58 -6.76 26.41
C PHE A 354 5.08 -6.38 27.79
N ILE A 355 4.16 -6.07 28.72
CA ILE A 355 4.50 -5.69 30.09
C ILE A 355 4.45 -6.94 30.97
N ARG A 356 5.56 -7.27 31.59
CA ARG A 356 5.69 -8.37 32.54
C ARG A 356 6.36 -7.86 33.82
N LYS A 357 5.79 -8.25 34.96
CA LYS A 357 6.36 -8.01 36.26
C LYS A 357 6.78 -9.39 36.85
N PRO A 358 8.06 -9.73 36.77
CA PRO A 358 8.57 -10.95 37.43
C PRO A 358 8.42 -10.90 38.94
N ASP A 359 8.33 -12.06 39.60
CA ASP A 359 8.36 -12.15 41.05
C ASP A 359 9.79 -11.99 41.61
N GLU A 360 9.90 -11.74 42.90
CA GLU A 360 11.19 -11.48 43.53
C GLU A 360 12.10 -12.73 43.53
N ASP A 361 11.49 -13.94 43.65
CA ASP A 361 12.18 -15.23 43.84
C ASP A 361 12.34 -16.06 42.54
N GLY A 362 11.97 -15.50 41.36
CA GLY A 362 12.06 -16.33 40.15
C GLY A 362 11.74 -15.63 38.81
N TRP A 363 12.35 -16.18 37.76
CA TRP A 363 12.23 -15.74 36.37
C TRP A 363 11.26 -16.62 35.57
N ASN A 364 10.07 -16.84 36.04
CA ASN A 364 9.16 -17.69 35.28
C ASN A 364 8.43 -16.92 34.19
N TRP A 365 8.75 -17.26 32.95
CA TRP A 365 7.87 -17.00 31.83
C TRP A 365 6.77 -18.06 31.83
N GLU A 366 5.55 -17.63 32.11
CA GLU A 366 4.43 -18.55 32.32
C GLU A 366 3.78 -18.96 30.99
N THR A 367 2.99 -20.03 30.99
CA THR A 367 2.23 -20.52 29.85
C THR A 367 1.30 -19.43 29.31
N ASN A 368 0.63 -18.69 30.17
CA ASN A 368 -0.27 -17.61 29.79
C ASN A 368 0.45 -16.43 29.11
N ASP A 369 1.73 -16.18 29.45
CA ASP A 369 2.54 -15.14 28.76
C ASP A 369 2.90 -15.62 27.36
N THR A 370 3.15 -16.93 27.19
CA THR A 370 3.38 -17.55 25.88
C THR A 370 2.11 -17.51 25.02
N GLU A 371 0.95 -17.83 25.60
CA GLU A 371 -0.34 -17.73 24.91
C GLU A 371 -0.62 -16.31 24.44
N LEU A 372 -0.39 -15.31 25.29
CA LEU A 372 -0.53 -13.90 24.96
C LEU A 372 0.37 -13.51 23.78
N TYR A 373 1.62 -13.96 23.78
CA TYR A 373 2.55 -13.73 22.68
C TYR A 373 2.11 -14.45 21.39
N ASN A 374 1.65 -15.69 21.49
CA ASN A 374 1.18 -16.46 20.33
C ASN A 374 -0.09 -15.85 19.72
N THR A 375 -1.03 -15.40 20.55
CA THR A 375 -2.23 -14.68 20.10
C THR A 375 -1.84 -13.40 19.35
N ALA A 376 -0.93 -12.60 19.92
CA ALA A 376 -0.42 -11.42 19.24
C ALA A 376 0.29 -11.76 17.90
N SER A 377 0.97 -12.90 17.83
CA SER A 377 1.67 -13.37 16.62
C SER A 377 0.71 -13.79 15.50
N GLN A 378 -0.53 -14.15 15.80
CA GLN A 378 -1.55 -14.43 14.80
C GLN A 378 -2.09 -13.15 14.15
N ALA A 379 -2.15 -12.08 14.93
CA ALA A 379 -2.68 -10.79 14.48
C ALA A 379 -1.63 -9.92 13.77
N LEU A 380 -0.41 -9.90 14.27
CA LEU A 380 0.62 -8.98 13.79
C LEU A 380 1.71 -9.73 13.01
N ASN A 381 1.71 -9.57 11.70
CA ASN A 381 2.76 -10.11 10.85
C ASN A 381 4.14 -9.60 11.29
N GLU A 382 5.13 -10.50 11.34
CA GLU A 382 6.49 -10.22 11.81
C GLU A 382 6.52 -9.66 13.26
N LEU A 383 5.71 -10.22 14.18
CA LEU A 383 5.66 -9.76 15.58
C LEU A 383 7.06 -9.66 16.22
N SER A 384 7.97 -10.56 15.86
CA SER A 384 9.36 -10.52 16.35
C SER A 384 10.11 -9.23 16.02
N ALA A 385 9.76 -8.57 14.90
CA ALA A 385 10.31 -7.30 14.50
C ALA A 385 9.40 -6.10 14.89
N ARG A 386 8.30 -6.35 15.60
CA ARG A 386 7.32 -5.34 16.00
C ARG A 386 6.99 -5.41 17.50
N SER A 387 7.81 -6.09 18.31
CA SER A 387 7.50 -6.25 19.73
C SER A 387 8.72 -6.04 20.62
N PHE A 388 8.44 -5.49 21.79
CA PHE A 388 9.37 -5.33 22.91
C PHE A 388 8.79 -5.99 24.15
N VAL A 389 9.65 -6.45 25.06
CA VAL A 389 9.26 -6.85 26.41
C VAL A 389 9.74 -5.79 27.39
N VAL A 390 8.86 -5.30 28.24
CA VAL A 390 9.18 -4.39 29.35
C VAL A 390 8.99 -5.13 30.67
N LEU A 391 10.09 -5.42 31.32
CA LEU A 391 10.12 -6.04 32.65
C LEU A 391 9.95 -4.97 33.72
N ASN A 392 8.77 -4.94 34.33
CA ASN A 392 8.40 -3.92 35.32
C ASN A 392 9.13 -4.16 36.62
N ASN A 393 10.16 -3.37 36.88
CA ASN A 393 10.92 -3.40 38.13
C ASN A 393 10.18 -2.57 39.19
N LYS A 394 9.67 -3.29 40.21
CA LYS A 394 9.05 -2.64 41.37
C LYS A 394 10.08 -2.49 42.49
N VAL A 395 10.45 -1.26 42.78
CA VAL A 395 11.33 -0.91 43.94
C VAL A 395 10.44 -0.55 45.13
N ASN A 396 10.74 -1.11 46.32
CA ASN A 396 10.07 -0.80 47.55
C ASN A 396 11.05 -0.08 48.50
N GLY A 397 11.11 1.24 48.44
CA GLY A 397 12.06 2.03 49.23
C GLY A 397 13.51 1.73 48.87
N ASP A 398 14.34 1.38 49.81
CA ASP A 398 15.75 0.99 49.61
C ASP A 398 15.96 -0.46 49.15
N ASP A 399 14.88 -1.25 49.08
CA ASP A 399 14.91 -2.64 48.63
C ASP A 399 14.93 -2.69 47.10
N SER A 400 15.80 -3.57 46.56
CA SER A 400 15.93 -3.78 45.10
C SER A 400 14.65 -4.35 44.45
N GLY A 401 13.68 -4.75 45.27
CA GLY A 401 12.43 -5.37 44.86
C GLY A 401 12.66 -6.59 43.94
N ASN A 402 11.95 -6.66 42.83
CA ASN A 402 12.08 -7.77 41.87
C ASN A 402 13.16 -7.55 40.81
N LEU A 403 14.17 -6.68 41.01
CA LEU A 403 15.19 -6.37 40.02
C LEU A 403 15.98 -7.62 39.59
N GLN A 404 16.27 -8.52 40.51
CA GLN A 404 17.00 -9.75 40.18
C GLN A 404 16.16 -10.65 39.25
N GLY A 405 14.87 -10.86 39.55
CA GLY A 405 13.96 -11.60 38.68
C GLY A 405 13.81 -10.96 37.29
N CYS A 406 13.84 -9.62 37.21
CA CYS A 406 13.88 -8.92 35.91
C CYS A 406 15.16 -9.25 35.14
N LYS A 407 16.33 -9.21 35.77
CA LYS A 407 17.62 -9.52 35.13
C LYS A 407 17.69 -10.98 34.66
N ASP A 408 17.21 -11.91 35.45
CA ASP A 408 17.23 -13.34 35.16
C ASP A 408 16.28 -13.66 34.00
N LEU A 409 15.07 -13.09 33.99
CA LEU A 409 14.14 -13.23 32.88
C LEU A 409 14.66 -12.59 31.60
N LYS A 410 15.27 -11.39 31.70
CA LYS A 410 15.92 -10.78 30.56
C LYS A 410 17.02 -11.67 29.98
N ALA A 411 17.88 -12.22 30.82
CA ALA A 411 18.92 -13.15 30.37
C ALA A 411 18.33 -14.40 29.70
N GLY A 412 17.22 -14.94 30.22
CA GLY A 412 16.50 -16.08 29.63
C GLY A 412 15.90 -15.74 28.24
N ILE A 413 15.38 -14.54 28.05
CA ILE A 413 14.87 -14.08 26.74
C ILE A 413 16.03 -13.86 25.78
N ASP A 414 17.09 -13.15 26.19
CA ASP A 414 18.25 -12.81 25.35
C ASP A 414 19.01 -14.09 24.93
N GLN A 415 19.05 -15.13 25.78
CA GLN A 415 19.66 -16.45 25.50
C GLN A 415 18.73 -17.42 24.76
N GLN A 416 17.52 -16.97 24.37
CA GLN A 416 16.49 -17.80 23.69
C GLN A 416 16.06 -19.04 24.48
N GLN A 417 16.18 -19.03 25.81
CA GLN A 417 15.63 -20.07 26.68
C GLN A 417 14.10 -19.96 26.76
N VAL A 418 13.57 -18.75 26.60
CA VAL A 418 12.14 -18.46 26.43
C VAL A 418 11.81 -18.46 24.93
N LYS A 419 10.76 -19.21 24.54
CA LYS A 419 10.39 -19.38 23.11
C LYS A 419 9.64 -18.16 22.54
N ILE A 420 10.18 -16.95 22.73
CA ILE A 420 9.68 -15.73 22.10
C ILE A 420 10.84 -15.05 21.37
N LYS A 421 10.50 -14.25 20.37
CA LYS A 421 11.45 -13.38 19.67
C LYS A 421 10.90 -11.97 19.70
N VAL A 422 11.70 -11.06 20.22
CA VAL A 422 11.34 -9.63 20.30
C VAL A 422 12.51 -8.78 19.84
N VAL A 423 12.26 -7.51 19.54
CA VAL A 423 13.31 -6.56 19.16
C VAL A 423 14.29 -6.39 20.31
N GLU A 424 13.76 -6.13 21.51
CA GLU A 424 14.55 -5.94 22.72
C GLU A 424 13.72 -6.22 23.98
N CYS A 425 14.40 -6.68 25.05
CA CYS A 425 13.85 -6.82 26.39
C CYS A 425 14.43 -5.72 27.30
N LEU A 426 13.56 -4.87 27.83
CA LEU A 426 13.89 -3.69 28.62
C LEU A 426 13.52 -3.90 30.08
N ILE A 427 14.30 -3.36 31.00
CA ILE A 427 13.98 -3.34 32.44
C ILE A 427 13.70 -1.90 32.83
N ALA A 428 12.51 -1.63 33.38
CA ALA A 428 12.11 -0.29 33.80
C ALA A 428 11.07 -0.33 34.91
N ASN A 429 11.14 0.63 35.82
CA ASN A 429 10.05 0.85 36.75
C ASN A 429 8.94 1.66 36.06
N CYS A 430 7.82 1.02 35.76
CA CYS A 430 6.69 1.65 35.05
C CYS A 430 6.08 2.85 35.80
N ARG A 431 6.38 3.05 37.10
CA ARG A 431 5.99 4.20 37.90
C ARG A 431 6.95 5.37 37.81
N ASN A 432 8.19 5.11 37.41
CA ASN A 432 9.20 6.16 37.34
C ASN A 432 9.11 6.86 35.97
N PRO A 433 8.82 8.16 35.94
CA PRO A 433 8.63 8.88 34.67
C PRO A 433 9.87 8.86 33.78
N GLU A 434 11.08 8.95 34.36
CA GLU A 434 12.34 8.94 33.58
C GLU A 434 12.54 7.59 32.89
N GLN A 435 12.35 6.49 33.63
CA GLN A 435 12.53 5.13 33.08
C GLN A 435 11.44 4.78 32.07
N ALA A 436 10.19 5.17 32.33
CA ALA A 436 9.09 4.98 31.40
C ALA A 436 9.33 5.75 30.08
N ASN A 437 9.81 7.00 30.16
CA ASN A 437 10.16 7.78 28.97
C ASN A 437 11.37 7.20 28.24
N GLN A 438 12.38 6.65 28.93
CA GLN A 438 13.50 5.94 28.28
C GLN A 438 13.02 4.74 27.48
N VAL A 439 12.05 3.96 27.99
CA VAL A 439 11.41 2.87 27.24
C VAL A 439 10.73 3.41 25.98
N LEU A 440 9.93 4.49 26.14
CA LEU A 440 9.25 5.12 25.01
C LEU A 440 10.26 5.63 23.96
N ASP A 441 11.33 6.28 24.37
CA ASP A 441 12.40 6.78 23.50
C ASP A 441 13.03 5.66 22.67
N GLN A 442 13.39 4.53 23.30
CA GLN A 442 13.99 3.38 22.60
C GLN A 442 13.03 2.79 21.58
N VAL A 443 11.76 2.69 21.91
CA VAL A 443 10.72 2.22 20.98
C VAL A 443 10.53 3.17 19.81
N LEU A 444 10.53 4.47 20.06
CA LEU A 444 10.40 5.49 19.02
C LEU A 444 11.63 5.55 18.12
N ASP A 445 12.84 5.44 18.66
CA ASP A 445 14.10 5.37 17.88
C ASP A 445 14.07 4.16 16.94
N TYR A 446 13.57 3.02 17.41
CA TYR A 446 13.38 1.85 16.59
C TYR A 446 12.33 2.08 15.49
N LEU A 447 11.16 2.61 15.83
CA LEU A 447 10.10 2.89 14.86
C LEU A 447 10.54 3.85 13.78
N GLU A 448 11.24 4.93 14.12
CA GLU A 448 11.75 5.91 13.17
C GLU A 448 12.67 5.28 12.11
N THR A 449 13.43 4.27 12.49
CA THR A 449 14.40 3.62 11.61
C THR A 449 13.85 2.42 10.86
N GLN A 450 12.95 1.65 11.44
CA GLN A 450 12.53 0.34 10.93
C GLN A 450 11.12 0.32 10.34
N VAL A 451 10.22 1.22 10.78
CA VAL A 451 8.80 1.14 10.39
C VAL A 451 8.58 1.25 8.88
N ILE A 452 9.36 2.08 8.20
CA ILE A 452 9.27 2.25 6.72
C ILE A 452 9.61 0.93 6.02
N GLU A 453 10.65 0.24 6.45
CA GLU A 453 11.05 -1.04 5.86
C GLU A 453 10.04 -2.14 6.17
N LEU A 454 9.53 -2.19 7.41
CA LEU A 454 8.48 -3.14 7.80
C LEU A 454 7.18 -2.91 7.01
N ASP A 455 6.79 -1.66 6.79
CA ASP A 455 5.63 -1.30 5.99
C ASP A 455 5.83 -1.63 4.51
N ALA A 456 7.04 -1.39 3.99
CA ALA A 456 7.40 -1.73 2.61
C ALA A 456 7.36 -3.24 2.37
N ARG A 457 7.87 -4.06 3.29
CA ARG A 457 7.80 -5.53 3.21
C ARG A 457 6.36 -6.03 3.24
N TYR A 458 5.55 -5.51 4.16
CA TYR A 458 4.13 -5.89 4.26
C TYR A 458 3.35 -5.49 3.01
N ALA A 459 3.54 -4.26 2.53
CA ALA A 459 2.91 -3.77 1.31
C ALA A 459 3.35 -4.60 0.08
N LYS A 460 4.64 -4.93 -0.03
CA LYS A 460 5.19 -5.75 -1.12
C LYS A 460 4.62 -7.16 -1.13
N SER A 461 4.52 -7.80 0.03
CA SER A 461 3.91 -9.14 0.15
C SER A 461 2.46 -9.15 -0.32
N ASN A 462 1.66 -8.14 0.07
CA ASN A 462 0.28 -8.00 -0.42
C ASN A 462 0.23 -7.76 -1.93
N GLN A 463 1.11 -6.91 -2.46
CA GLN A 463 1.20 -6.65 -3.89
C GLN A 463 1.53 -7.92 -4.70
N GLU A 464 2.46 -8.75 -4.21
CA GLU A 464 2.82 -10.02 -4.84
C GLU A 464 1.64 -11.00 -4.86
N CYS A 465 0.83 -11.06 -3.78
CA CYS A 465 -0.39 -11.88 -3.72
C CYS A 465 -1.42 -11.44 -4.78
N LEU A 466 -1.59 -10.14 -4.97
CA LEU A 466 -2.50 -9.60 -5.99
C LEU A 466 -2.04 -9.92 -7.42
N ILE A 467 -0.74 -9.84 -7.68
CA ILE A 467 -0.15 -10.21 -8.99
C ILE A 467 -0.37 -11.71 -9.25
N GLN A 468 -0.14 -12.57 -8.25
CA GLN A 468 -0.40 -14.00 -8.38
C GLN A 468 -1.88 -14.32 -8.61
N LEU A 469 -2.78 -13.59 -7.97
CA LEU A 469 -4.22 -13.70 -8.17
C LEU A 469 -4.61 -13.36 -9.62
N HIS A 470 -4.05 -12.26 -10.14
CA HIS A 470 -4.23 -11.83 -11.54
C HIS A 470 -3.83 -12.94 -12.53
N GLU A 471 -2.64 -13.50 -12.39
CA GLU A 471 -2.13 -14.56 -13.28
C GLU A 471 -2.96 -15.86 -13.20
N GLN A 472 -3.41 -16.23 -11.99
CA GLN A 472 -4.28 -17.39 -11.83
C GLN A 472 -5.63 -17.20 -12.52
N LEU A 473 -6.23 -16.02 -12.38
CA LEU A 473 -7.49 -15.72 -13.05
C LEU A 473 -7.31 -15.68 -14.57
N LYS A 474 -6.20 -15.15 -15.07
CA LYS A 474 -5.88 -15.14 -16.51
C LYS A 474 -5.93 -16.56 -17.11
N THR A 475 -5.34 -17.53 -16.41
CA THR A 475 -5.37 -18.94 -16.83
C THR A 475 -6.80 -19.48 -16.89
N GLU A 476 -7.65 -19.19 -15.88
CA GLU A 476 -9.05 -19.65 -15.90
C GLU A 476 -9.89 -18.95 -16.99
N LEU A 477 -9.57 -17.68 -17.30
CA LEU A 477 -10.22 -16.96 -18.39
C LEU A 477 -9.82 -17.49 -19.76
N ASP A 478 -8.58 -17.96 -19.93
CA ASP A 478 -8.17 -18.66 -21.16
C ASP A 478 -8.95 -19.98 -21.32
N HIS A 479 -9.16 -20.74 -20.24
CA HIS A 479 -10.05 -21.90 -20.27
C HIS A 479 -11.48 -21.50 -20.66
N ALA A 480 -11.99 -20.40 -20.08
CA ALA A 480 -13.33 -19.89 -20.35
C ALA A 480 -13.51 -19.44 -21.82
N LYS A 481 -12.53 -18.74 -22.40
CA LYS A 481 -12.53 -18.39 -23.83
C LYS A 481 -12.65 -19.62 -24.74
N ASN A 482 -11.90 -20.66 -24.40
CA ASN A 482 -11.84 -21.89 -25.20
C ASN A 482 -13.01 -22.85 -24.96
N ALA A 483 -13.86 -22.59 -23.95
CA ALA A 483 -14.91 -23.54 -23.56
C ALA A 483 -15.98 -23.74 -24.62
N LEU A 484 -16.41 -22.67 -25.28
CA LEU A 484 -17.49 -22.69 -26.27
C LEU A 484 -17.00 -22.67 -27.73
N GLY A 485 -15.79 -23.15 -28.05
CA GLY A 485 -15.21 -23.27 -29.40
C GLY A 485 -15.57 -24.58 -30.11
N GLY A 486 -16.07 -24.55 -31.32
CA GLY A 486 -16.51 -25.73 -32.08
C GLY A 486 -15.95 -25.86 -33.51
N THR A 487 -15.88 -27.05 -34.07
CA THR A 487 -15.17 -27.48 -35.28
C THR A 487 -16.07 -28.19 -36.30
N GLY A 488 -15.77 -28.04 -37.62
CA GLY A 488 -16.34 -28.80 -38.72
C GLY A 488 -15.78 -28.40 -40.10
N GLU A 489 -15.36 -29.35 -40.96
CA GLU A 489 -14.65 -29.10 -42.24
C GLU A 489 -15.38 -28.29 -43.30
N ASN A 490 -16.73 -28.34 -43.40
CA ASN A 490 -17.52 -27.46 -44.28
C ASN A 490 -17.65 -26.04 -43.77
N PHE A 491 -17.40 -25.84 -42.47
CA PHE A 491 -17.41 -24.55 -41.80
C PHE A 491 -16.23 -23.69 -42.27
N TYR A 492 -15.04 -24.25 -42.44
CA TYR A 492 -13.85 -23.50 -42.82
C TYR A 492 -13.98 -22.80 -44.18
N LYS A 493 -14.58 -23.46 -45.18
CA LYS A 493 -14.72 -22.89 -46.53
C LYS A 493 -15.74 -21.73 -46.55
N PHE A 494 -16.82 -21.84 -45.83
CA PHE A 494 -17.80 -20.77 -45.67
C PHE A 494 -17.23 -19.65 -44.83
N MET A 495 -16.57 -19.96 -43.73
CA MET A 495 -15.88 -19.01 -42.89
C MET A 495 -14.84 -18.21 -43.65
N GLU A 496 -14.06 -18.86 -44.57
CA GLU A 496 -13.07 -18.18 -45.39
C GLU A 496 -13.71 -17.21 -46.42
N GLN A 497 -14.85 -17.57 -46.96
CA GLN A 497 -15.60 -16.69 -47.87
C GLN A 497 -16.18 -15.47 -47.09
N GLU A 498 -16.81 -15.71 -45.96
CA GLU A 498 -17.34 -14.62 -45.11
C GLU A 498 -16.20 -13.78 -44.53
N PHE A 499 -15.12 -14.39 -44.06
CA PHE A 499 -13.92 -13.70 -43.62
C PHE A 499 -13.38 -12.76 -44.72
N SER A 500 -13.22 -13.26 -45.96
CA SER A 500 -12.72 -12.43 -47.07
C SER A 500 -13.64 -11.26 -47.40
N LYS A 501 -14.96 -11.39 -47.20
CA LYS A 501 -15.91 -10.28 -47.32
C LYS A 501 -15.76 -9.25 -46.21
N LEU A 502 -15.58 -9.73 -44.96
CA LEU A 502 -15.47 -8.91 -43.76
C LEU A 502 -14.12 -8.18 -43.71
N PHE A 503 -13.03 -8.85 -44.05
CA PHE A 503 -11.73 -8.22 -44.23
C PHE A 503 -11.80 -7.13 -45.29
N GLY A 504 -12.36 -7.44 -46.42
CA GLY A 504 -12.65 -6.47 -47.49
C GLY A 504 -11.39 -6.02 -48.27
N ASN A 505 -11.42 -4.76 -48.70
CA ASN A 505 -10.36 -4.12 -49.46
C ASN A 505 -10.37 -2.58 -49.24
N ASN A 506 -9.64 -1.82 -50.02
CA ASN A 506 -9.54 -0.35 -49.89
C ASN A 506 -10.88 0.39 -49.99
N THR A 507 -11.96 -0.22 -50.43
CA THR A 507 -13.27 0.43 -50.62
C THR A 507 -14.30 0.01 -49.57
N LYS A 508 -14.11 -1.13 -48.90
CA LYS A 508 -15.06 -1.70 -47.92
C LYS A 508 -14.39 -2.70 -46.97
N GLY A 509 -15.03 -2.93 -45.85
CA GLY A 509 -14.64 -3.94 -44.87
C GLY A 509 -13.61 -3.44 -43.86
N TRP A 510 -13.10 -4.36 -43.07
CA TRP A 510 -12.18 -4.08 -41.98
C TRP A 510 -10.95 -3.28 -42.40
N TRP A 511 -10.31 -3.69 -43.53
CA TRP A 511 -9.11 -3.02 -44.02
C TRP A 511 -9.35 -1.54 -44.26
N LYS A 512 -10.45 -1.19 -44.95
CA LYS A 512 -10.84 0.21 -45.18
C LYS A 512 -11.03 0.96 -43.87
N ASP A 513 -11.71 0.36 -42.91
CA ASP A 513 -12.09 1.04 -41.67
C ASP A 513 -10.84 1.36 -40.83
N VAL A 514 -9.87 0.44 -40.78
CA VAL A 514 -8.59 0.65 -40.08
C VAL A 514 -7.73 1.70 -40.80
N VAL A 515 -7.57 1.55 -42.14
CA VAL A 515 -6.83 2.53 -42.93
C VAL A 515 -7.42 3.93 -42.76
N LEU A 516 -8.73 4.07 -42.89
CA LEU A 516 -9.39 5.37 -42.73
C LEU A 516 -9.27 5.90 -41.29
N GLY A 517 -9.38 5.03 -40.30
CA GLY A 517 -9.24 5.42 -38.90
C GLY A 517 -7.86 5.97 -38.58
N LEU A 518 -6.81 5.28 -39.01
CA LEU A 518 -5.43 5.70 -38.78
C LEU A 518 -5.05 6.94 -39.63
N GLU A 519 -5.51 7.00 -40.88
CA GLU A 519 -5.28 8.19 -41.74
C GLU A 519 -6.00 9.43 -41.18
N ASN A 520 -7.19 9.27 -40.60
CA ASN A 520 -7.90 10.38 -39.95
C ASN A 520 -7.13 10.87 -38.73
N LEU A 521 -6.70 9.92 -37.84
CA LEU A 521 -5.89 10.27 -36.68
C LEU A 521 -4.60 10.98 -37.05
N ARG A 522 -3.89 10.46 -38.06
CA ARG A 522 -2.70 11.11 -38.63
C ARG A 522 -3.00 12.54 -39.13
N SER A 523 -4.11 12.68 -39.82
CA SER A 523 -4.53 14.00 -40.35
C SER A 523 -4.89 15.00 -39.26
N ASP A 524 -5.54 14.52 -38.20
CA ASP A 524 -5.85 15.33 -37.02
C ASP A 524 -4.57 15.77 -36.30
N LEU A 525 -3.61 14.86 -36.07
CA LEU A 525 -2.31 15.20 -35.49
C LEU A 525 -1.51 16.14 -36.37
N TRP A 526 -1.61 16.04 -37.71
CA TRP A 526 -0.99 16.98 -38.65
C TRP A 526 -1.54 18.39 -38.48
N LEU A 527 -2.84 18.54 -38.27
CA LEU A 527 -3.47 19.85 -38.06
C LEU A 527 -3.02 20.50 -36.74
N TYR A 528 -2.75 19.69 -35.74
CA TYR A 528 -2.40 20.18 -34.40
C TYR A 528 -0.88 20.15 -34.09
N ARG A 529 -0.03 19.62 -35.01
CA ARG A 529 1.41 19.42 -34.77
C ARG A 529 2.17 20.72 -34.41
N ASP A 530 1.69 21.85 -34.89
CA ASP A 530 2.29 23.16 -34.64
C ASP A 530 1.61 23.91 -33.47
N ASN A 531 0.79 23.23 -32.69
CA ASN A 531 0.18 23.75 -31.47
C ASN A 531 0.95 23.26 -30.20
N PRO A 532 1.01 24.13 -29.18
CA PRO A 532 1.61 23.72 -27.89
C PRO A 532 0.92 22.49 -27.32
N ASP A 533 1.72 21.56 -26.79
CA ASP A 533 1.17 20.42 -26.04
C ASP A 533 0.71 20.85 -24.65
N LYS A 534 -0.56 20.65 -24.37
CA LYS A 534 -1.19 21.09 -23.12
C LYS A 534 -0.64 20.35 -21.88
N ASN A 535 -0.28 19.08 -22.01
CA ASN A 535 0.25 18.32 -20.86
C ASN A 535 1.64 18.85 -20.49
N LEU A 536 2.47 19.16 -21.49
CA LEU A 536 3.78 19.76 -21.23
C LEU A 536 3.62 21.21 -20.75
N GLU A 537 2.70 22.00 -21.30
CA GLU A 537 2.39 23.38 -20.90
C GLU A 537 1.97 23.44 -19.41
N ASP A 538 1.06 22.56 -18.99
CA ASP A 538 0.61 22.43 -17.60
C ASP A 538 1.81 22.08 -16.69
N LYS A 539 2.67 21.16 -17.11
CA LYS A 539 3.86 20.76 -16.34
C LYS A 539 4.93 21.83 -16.31
N VAL A 540 5.15 22.56 -17.39
CA VAL A 540 6.04 23.73 -17.42
C VAL A 540 5.51 24.80 -16.47
N THR A 541 4.21 25.08 -16.50
CA THR A 541 3.57 26.04 -15.60
C THR A 541 3.72 25.63 -14.15
N GLU A 542 3.46 24.36 -13.83
CA GLU A 542 3.63 23.80 -12.49
C GLU A 542 5.09 23.90 -12.01
N ALA A 543 6.05 23.52 -12.86
CA ALA A 543 7.48 23.59 -12.53
C ALA A 543 7.93 25.03 -12.27
N ILE A 544 7.51 26.00 -13.09
CA ILE A 544 7.81 27.42 -12.88
C ILE A 544 7.15 27.96 -11.59
N GLN A 545 5.90 27.57 -11.31
CA GLN A 545 5.23 27.91 -10.03
C GLN A 545 5.99 27.35 -8.83
N ASN A 546 6.48 26.12 -8.94
CA ASN A 546 7.29 25.49 -7.90
C ASN A 546 8.63 26.20 -7.69
N CYS A 547 9.29 26.64 -8.78
CA CYS A 547 10.48 27.48 -8.70
C CYS A 547 10.19 28.78 -7.92
N ASN A 548 9.00 29.39 -8.14
CA ASN A 548 8.63 30.63 -7.45
C ASN A 548 8.21 30.43 -5.98
N LYS A 549 7.63 29.27 -5.64
CA LYS A 549 7.19 28.94 -4.29
C LYS A 549 8.32 28.43 -3.39
N ASN A 550 9.18 27.59 -3.93
CA ASN A 550 10.26 26.95 -3.18
C ASN A 550 11.61 27.40 -3.77
N LYS A 551 12.12 28.47 -3.23
CA LYS A 551 13.42 29.04 -3.58
C LYS A 551 14.54 28.60 -2.61
N GLY A 552 14.36 27.50 -1.90
CA GLY A 552 15.32 27.03 -0.89
C GLY A 552 15.56 28.08 0.19
N VAL A 553 16.82 28.42 0.47
CA VAL A 553 17.16 29.44 1.47
C VAL A 553 16.46 30.78 1.24
N LEU A 554 16.21 31.16 -0.01
CA LEU A 554 15.55 32.42 -0.36
C LEU A 554 14.07 32.49 0.06
N SER A 555 13.46 31.35 0.31
CA SER A 555 12.07 31.21 0.80
C SER A 555 11.99 30.64 2.22
N SER A 556 13.08 30.62 2.98
CA SER A 556 13.08 30.20 4.38
C SER A 556 12.40 31.24 5.28
N GLU A 557 12.02 30.88 6.52
CA GLU A 557 11.41 31.81 7.45
C GLU A 557 12.37 32.93 7.87
N ASN A 558 13.67 32.65 7.94
CA ASN A 558 14.71 33.62 8.37
C ASN A 558 15.96 33.53 7.48
N PRO A 559 15.90 33.87 6.20
CA PRO A 559 17.00 33.66 5.24
C PRO A 559 18.27 34.42 5.61
N LEU A 560 18.12 35.62 6.17
CA LEU A 560 19.26 36.44 6.60
C LEU A 560 19.99 35.81 7.79
N GLU A 561 19.29 35.23 8.73
CA GLU A 561 19.89 34.59 9.89
C GLU A 561 20.63 33.32 9.50
N GLU A 562 20.06 32.50 8.64
CA GLU A 562 20.70 31.30 8.10
C GLU A 562 21.98 31.63 7.33
N ILE A 563 21.96 32.65 6.47
CA ILE A 563 23.13 33.10 5.72
C ILE A 563 24.18 33.68 6.66
N ASN A 564 23.81 34.50 7.65
CA ASN A 564 24.74 35.05 8.65
C ASN A 564 25.44 33.96 9.45
N GLU A 565 24.71 32.96 9.91
CA GLU A 565 25.30 31.85 10.66
C GLU A 565 26.29 31.07 9.79
N ARG A 566 25.96 30.87 8.52
CA ARG A 566 26.84 30.20 7.58
C ARG A 566 28.08 31.04 7.26
N ILE A 567 27.95 32.35 7.12
CA ILE A 567 29.11 33.28 6.96
C ILE A 567 30.04 33.17 8.15
N ARG A 568 29.50 33.15 9.38
CA ARG A 568 30.31 33.02 10.61
C ARG A 568 31.10 31.70 10.65
N THR A 569 30.60 30.63 10.13
CA THR A 569 31.20 29.29 10.17
C THR A 569 32.13 29.02 9.01
N SER A 570 31.83 29.53 7.82
CA SER A 570 32.52 29.12 6.57
C SER A 570 33.10 30.31 5.77
N GLY A 571 32.76 31.54 6.15
CA GLY A 571 33.11 32.75 5.39
C GLY A 571 32.17 33.05 4.24
N ALA A 572 32.10 34.30 3.81
CA ALA A 572 31.16 34.81 2.82
C ALA A 572 31.33 34.13 1.44
N LEU A 573 32.56 33.92 0.99
CA LEU A 573 32.87 33.31 -0.32
C LEU A 573 32.35 31.86 -0.40
N ILE A 574 32.67 31.05 0.61
CA ILE A 574 32.22 29.64 0.66
C ILE A 574 30.69 29.58 0.83
N THR A 575 30.11 30.45 1.63
CA THR A 575 28.67 30.54 1.87
C THR A 575 27.93 30.87 0.56
N TYR A 576 28.39 31.85 -0.16
CA TYR A 576 27.80 32.23 -1.45
C TYR A 576 27.87 31.10 -2.48
N ALA A 577 29.02 30.47 -2.59
CA ALA A 577 29.24 29.32 -3.47
C ALA A 577 28.34 28.15 -3.14
N ASP A 578 28.27 27.75 -1.87
CA ASP A 578 27.45 26.62 -1.38
C ASP A 578 25.96 26.86 -1.66
N TYR A 579 25.45 28.08 -1.43
CA TYR A 579 24.06 28.39 -1.74
C TYR A 579 23.78 28.47 -3.23
N GLN A 580 24.71 28.95 -4.06
CA GLN A 580 24.58 28.87 -5.52
C GLN A 580 24.43 27.42 -6.00
N ASP A 581 25.29 26.52 -5.53
CA ASP A 581 25.23 25.10 -5.87
C ASP A 581 23.91 24.45 -5.39
N LYS A 582 23.44 24.77 -4.18
CA LYS A 582 22.16 24.30 -3.66
C LYS A 582 20.97 24.80 -4.48
N LEU A 583 20.98 26.09 -4.84
CA LEU A 583 19.92 26.68 -5.68
C LEU A 583 19.93 26.10 -7.10
N ARG A 584 21.09 25.82 -7.65
CA ARG A 584 21.24 25.15 -8.95
C ARG A 584 20.68 23.74 -8.93
N VAL A 585 20.99 22.97 -7.89
CA VAL A 585 20.44 21.62 -7.70
C VAL A 585 18.92 21.69 -7.52
N LEU A 586 18.42 22.59 -6.69
CA LEU A 586 16.99 22.79 -6.43
C LEU A 586 16.23 23.10 -7.75
N LEU A 587 16.71 24.06 -8.53
CA LEU A 587 16.12 24.36 -9.83
C LEU A 587 16.12 23.16 -10.77
N SER A 588 17.24 22.42 -10.85
CA SER A 588 17.30 21.19 -11.65
C SER A 588 16.22 20.17 -11.23
N HIS A 589 15.96 20.06 -9.92
CA HIS A 589 14.94 19.17 -9.40
C HIS A 589 13.50 19.58 -9.78
N HIS A 590 13.20 20.87 -9.79
CA HIS A 590 11.86 21.35 -10.18
C HIS A 590 11.48 20.95 -11.62
N PHE A 591 12.46 20.83 -12.52
CA PHE A 591 12.21 20.50 -13.92
C PHE A 591 12.22 19.00 -14.26
N ILE A 592 12.59 18.12 -13.33
CA ILE A 592 12.53 16.66 -13.54
C ILE A 592 11.08 16.19 -13.80
N THR A 593 10.10 16.86 -13.21
CA THR A 593 8.68 16.57 -13.39
C THR A 593 8.17 16.78 -14.84
N LEU A 594 8.93 17.49 -15.68
CA LEU A 594 8.61 17.63 -17.11
C LEU A 594 8.69 16.31 -17.86
N ASP A 595 9.47 15.33 -17.35
CA ASP A 595 9.51 13.97 -17.90
C ASP A 595 8.11 13.31 -17.90
N ASP A 596 7.32 13.60 -16.89
CA ASP A 596 5.94 13.06 -16.78
C ASP A 596 5.02 13.65 -17.85
N GLY A 597 5.19 14.94 -18.19
CA GLY A 597 4.43 15.59 -19.27
C GLY A 597 4.76 15.00 -20.65
N LEU A 598 6.05 14.81 -20.93
CA LEU A 598 6.53 14.20 -22.17
C LEU A 598 6.07 12.75 -22.33
N LYS A 599 6.25 11.94 -21.28
CA LYS A 599 5.80 10.54 -21.28
C LYS A 599 4.30 10.43 -21.43
N LYS A 600 3.55 11.27 -20.72
CA LYS A 600 2.09 11.28 -20.79
C LYS A 600 1.58 11.56 -22.19
N MET A 601 2.16 12.54 -22.87
CA MET A 601 1.75 12.90 -24.23
C MET A 601 1.98 11.73 -25.22
N ILE A 602 3.15 11.09 -25.15
CA ILE A 602 3.45 9.92 -25.98
C ILE A 602 2.50 8.77 -25.66
N GLU A 603 2.25 8.50 -24.38
CA GLU A 603 1.31 7.46 -23.98
C GLU A 603 -0.14 7.80 -24.40
N ASP A 604 -0.55 9.06 -24.30
CA ASP A 604 -1.87 9.50 -24.79
C ASP A 604 -2.00 9.30 -26.32
N THR A 605 -0.93 9.54 -27.07
CA THR A 605 -0.90 9.29 -28.53
C THR A 605 -0.93 7.79 -28.84
N LYS A 606 -0.15 6.98 -28.13
CA LYS A 606 -0.20 5.50 -28.24
C LYS A 606 -1.59 4.97 -27.90
N LYS A 607 -2.25 5.57 -26.91
CA LYS A 607 -3.63 5.24 -26.55
C LYS A 607 -4.60 5.55 -27.68
N GLN A 608 -4.49 6.70 -28.33
CA GLN A 608 -5.33 7.08 -29.48
C GLN A 608 -5.17 6.07 -30.64
N VAL A 609 -3.94 5.69 -30.97
CA VAL A 609 -3.68 4.65 -31.98
C VAL A 609 -4.28 3.32 -31.55
N ALA A 610 -4.08 2.93 -30.28
CA ALA A 610 -4.68 1.72 -29.74
C ALA A 610 -6.22 1.75 -29.83
N GLU A 611 -6.84 2.89 -29.53
CA GLU A 611 -8.30 3.08 -29.63
C GLU A 611 -8.80 2.91 -31.07
N VAL A 612 -8.07 3.41 -32.06
CA VAL A 612 -8.40 3.17 -33.49
C VAL A 612 -8.34 1.67 -33.80
N LEU A 613 -7.27 1.00 -33.41
CA LEU A 613 -7.13 -0.45 -33.65
C LEU A 613 -8.18 -1.26 -32.87
N ILE A 614 -8.53 -0.82 -31.67
CA ILE A 614 -9.57 -1.42 -30.84
C ILE A 614 -10.95 -1.24 -31.45
N GLU A 615 -11.30 0.00 -31.83
CA GLU A 615 -12.67 0.33 -32.27
C GLU A 615 -12.88 0.06 -33.75
N LYS A 616 -12.04 0.63 -34.62
CA LYS A 616 -12.16 0.47 -36.09
C LYS A 616 -11.62 -0.91 -36.54
N GLY A 617 -10.51 -1.34 -35.92
CA GLY A 617 -9.94 -2.65 -36.16
C GLY A 617 -10.68 -3.77 -35.43
N ARG A 618 -11.58 -3.48 -34.49
CA ARG A 618 -12.27 -4.48 -33.66
C ARG A 618 -11.30 -5.41 -32.93
N LEU A 619 -10.02 -5.00 -32.76
CA LEU A 619 -8.97 -5.84 -32.16
C LEU A 619 -9.03 -5.82 -30.63
N GLY A 620 -9.87 -4.95 -30.04
CA GLY A 620 -10.09 -4.92 -28.61
C GLY A 620 -10.67 -6.20 -28.02
N VAL A 621 -11.14 -7.12 -28.84
CA VAL A 621 -11.58 -8.45 -28.43
C VAL A 621 -10.41 -9.40 -28.15
N LEU A 622 -9.20 -9.09 -28.68
CA LEU A 622 -8.04 -9.95 -28.55
C LEU A 622 -7.35 -9.81 -27.19
N THR A 623 -7.42 -8.62 -26.59
CA THR A 623 -6.83 -8.36 -25.27
C THR A 623 -7.59 -7.25 -24.55
N ASN A 624 -7.55 -7.25 -23.23
CA ASN A 624 -8.14 -6.19 -22.41
C ASN A 624 -7.17 -5.05 -22.11
N ALA A 625 -5.92 -5.21 -22.48
CA ALA A 625 -4.93 -4.14 -22.41
C ALA A 625 -5.43 -2.89 -23.13
N ARG A 626 -4.94 -1.73 -22.74
CA ARG A 626 -5.24 -0.43 -23.35
C ARG A 626 -3.93 0.33 -23.58
N GLY A 627 -4.00 1.34 -24.46
CA GLY A 627 -2.84 2.18 -24.76
C GLY A 627 -1.66 1.37 -25.31
N SER A 628 -0.45 1.71 -24.88
CA SER A 628 0.79 1.05 -25.30
C SER A 628 0.82 -0.45 -25.01
N GLU A 629 0.22 -0.88 -23.90
CA GLU A 629 0.16 -2.30 -23.54
C GLU A 629 -0.74 -3.10 -24.49
N PHE A 630 -1.83 -2.49 -25.00
CA PHE A 630 -2.61 -3.14 -26.05
C PHE A 630 -1.76 -3.45 -27.29
N ILE A 631 -0.94 -2.48 -27.72
CA ILE A 631 -0.11 -2.65 -28.92
C ILE A 631 0.98 -3.70 -28.68
N ARG A 632 1.53 -3.76 -27.46
CA ARG A 632 2.50 -4.78 -27.04
C ARG A 632 1.90 -6.19 -27.01
N GLU A 633 0.69 -6.32 -26.49
CA GLU A 633 -0.03 -7.60 -26.50
C GLU A 633 -0.41 -8.03 -27.93
N LEU A 634 -0.74 -7.07 -28.80
CA LEU A 634 -0.99 -7.33 -30.22
C LEU A 634 0.29 -7.81 -30.93
N GLU A 635 1.43 -7.16 -30.69
CA GLU A 635 2.74 -7.56 -31.23
C GLU A 635 3.09 -9.01 -30.84
N LYS A 636 2.91 -9.36 -29.55
CA LYS A 636 3.15 -10.74 -29.07
C LYS A 636 2.25 -11.78 -29.72
N ARG A 637 0.99 -11.43 -30.04
CA ARG A 637 0.04 -12.35 -30.65
C ARG A 637 0.33 -12.64 -32.12
N ILE A 638 0.96 -11.70 -32.80
CA ILE A 638 1.36 -11.89 -34.19
C ILE A 638 2.44 -12.96 -34.35
N ASP A 639 3.20 -13.27 -33.30
CA ASP A 639 4.22 -14.34 -33.29
C ASP A 639 3.69 -15.74 -33.01
N LEU A 640 2.53 -15.85 -32.34
CA LEU A 640 2.00 -17.12 -31.89
C LEU A 640 1.30 -17.90 -33.01
N ALA A 641 1.22 -17.30 -34.19
CA ALA A 641 0.38 -17.81 -35.25
C ALA A 641 1.01 -18.94 -36.12
N ASP A 642 2.32 -19.09 -36.15
CA ASP A 642 2.95 -20.29 -36.77
C ASP A 642 4.43 -20.45 -36.42
N GLU A 643 4.82 -21.58 -35.82
CA GLU A 643 6.21 -21.90 -35.51
C GLU A 643 7.06 -22.20 -36.77
N ASP A 644 6.43 -22.36 -37.96
CA ASP A 644 7.11 -22.85 -39.16
C ASP A 644 7.24 -21.84 -40.33
N GLN A 645 6.71 -20.62 -40.23
CA GLN A 645 6.84 -19.62 -41.30
C GLN A 645 6.94 -18.17 -40.77
N ASP A 646 7.95 -17.46 -41.27
CA ASP A 646 8.28 -16.02 -41.06
C ASP A 646 7.22 -15.08 -41.72
N TYR A 647 6.00 -14.98 -41.20
CA TYR A 647 4.86 -14.47 -41.97
C TYR A 647 4.44 -13.01 -41.71
N SER A 648 4.99 -12.31 -40.74
CA SER A 648 4.60 -10.90 -40.50
C SER A 648 5.74 -10.02 -40.01
N PRO A 649 6.92 -10.03 -40.70
CA PRO A 649 8.07 -9.26 -40.21
C PRO A 649 7.81 -7.76 -40.21
N ASN A 650 7.06 -7.22 -41.20
CA ASN A 650 6.80 -5.80 -41.34
C ASN A 650 5.79 -5.30 -40.32
N LEU A 651 4.67 -6.00 -40.19
CA LEU A 651 3.62 -5.65 -39.22
C LEU A 651 4.15 -5.68 -37.78
N LYS A 652 4.85 -6.75 -37.41
CA LYS A 652 5.45 -6.88 -36.10
C LYS A 652 6.49 -5.80 -35.83
N GLN A 653 7.40 -5.58 -36.79
CA GLN A 653 8.42 -4.54 -36.67
C GLN A 653 7.80 -3.16 -36.52
N GLY A 654 6.75 -2.84 -37.29
CA GLY A 654 6.04 -1.56 -37.20
C GLY A 654 5.40 -1.35 -35.80
N LEU A 655 4.77 -2.38 -35.25
CA LEU A 655 4.24 -2.34 -33.89
C LEU A 655 5.34 -2.11 -32.86
N ARG A 656 6.47 -2.81 -32.99
CA ARG A 656 7.61 -2.73 -32.08
C ARG A 656 8.27 -1.36 -32.09
N ILE A 657 8.55 -0.81 -33.28
CA ILE A 657 9.12 0.55 -33.43
C ILE A 657 8.22 1.58 -32.73
N PHE A 658 6.91 1.47 -32.91
CA PHE A 658 5.95 2.36 -32.28
C PHE A 658 5.90 2.22 -30.76
N ILE A 659 5.98 0.99 -30.23
CA ILE A 659 6.01 0.73 -28.78
C ILE A 659 7.27 1.34 -28.15
N ASP A 660 8.41 1.16 -28.81
CA ASP A 660 9.73 1.56 -28.28
C ASP A 660 9.99 3.08 -28.40
N PHE A 661 9.10 3.82 -29.08
CA PHE A 661 9.24 5.27 -29.19
C PHE A 661 9.02 5.96 -27.85
N GLU A 662 9.99 6.76 -27.41
CA GLU A 662 9.94 7.49 -26.15
C GLU A 662 10.48 8.92 -26.30
N LEU A 663 9.79 9.89 -25.66
CA LEU A 663 10.34 11.20 -25.38
C LEU A 663 10.77 11.26 -23.90
N SER A 664 11.94 11.82 -23.66
CA SER A 664 12.45 11.94 -22.29
C SER A 664 12.99 13.33 -22.00
N TYR A 665 12.89 13.73 -20.75
CA TYR A 665 13.52 14.93 -20.21
C TYR A 665 14.99 15.03 -20.59
N ARG A 666 15.74 13.93 -20.49
CA ARG A 666 17.19 13.92 -20.80
C ARG A 666 17.49 14.17 -22.27
N GLY A 667 16.66 13.66 -23.16
CA GLY A 667 16.85 13.82 -24.60
C GLY A 667 16.44 15.20 -25.09
N LEU A 668 15.33 15.76 -24.58
CA LEU A 668 14.70 16.94 -25.14
C LEU A 668 14.94 18.22 -24.32
N VAL A 669 14.88 18.15 -23.00
CA VAL A 669 14.77 19.31 -22.11
C VAL A 669 16.06 19.61 -21.38
N GLN A 670 16.75 18.60 -20.87
CA GLN A 670 17.87 18.75 -19.94
C GLN A 670 18.97 19.69 -20.44
N HIS A 671 19.39 19.56 -21.69
CA HIS A 671 20.49 20.36 -22.25
C HIS A 671 20.08 21.83 -22.41
N ARG A 672 18.81 22.13 -22.68
CA ARG A 672 18.30 23.50 -22.83
C ARG A 672 18.28 24.23 -21.49
N ILE A 673 17.81 23.53 -20.43
CA ILE A 673 17.81 24.11 -19.08
C ILE A 673 19.22 24.32 -18.55
N ARG A 674 20.11 23.34 -18.74
CA ARG A 674 21.48 23.41 -18.18
C ARG A 674 22.23 24.66 -18.61
N LYS A 675 22.08 25.11 -19.84
CA LYS A 675 22.69 26.34 -20.34
C LYS A 675 22.28 27.57 -19.50
N HIS A 676 21.09 27.60 -18.95
CA HIS A 676 20.58 28.74 -18.17
C HIS A 676 20.89 28.60 -16.66
N LEU A 677 21.26 27.40 -16.20
CA LEU A 677 21.75 27.17 -14.84
C LEU A 677 23.21 27.61 -14.63
N ASP A 678 23.94 27.97 -15.71
CA ASP A 678 25.34 28.38 -15.61
C ASP A 678 25.50 29.67 -14.81
N GLN A 679 24.45 30.49 -14.67
CA GLN A 679 24.44 31.66 -13.80
C GLN A 679 24.55 31.32 -12.31
N LEU A 680 24.14 30.12 -11.91
CA LEU A 680 24.27 29.56 -10.58
C LEU A 680 25.50 28.64 -10.47
N THR A 681 26.43 28.70 -11.44
CA THR A 681 27.65 27.91 -11.40
C THR A 681 28.73 28.73 -10.68
N ASN A 682 29.35 28.11 -9.70
CA ASN A 682 30.43 28.70 -8.98
C ASN A 682 31.72 28.53 -9.77
N VAL A 683 32.25 29.62 -10.31
CA VAL A 683 33.57 29.63 -10.93
C VAL A 683 34.61 29.98 -9.86
N LEU A 684 35.11 28.96 -9.17
CA LEU A 684 36.30 29.18 -8.32
C LEU A 684 37.49 29.62 -9.20
N PRO A 685 38.23 30.64 -8.80
CA PRO A 685 39.39 31.08 -9.56
C PRO A 685 40.40 29.91 -9.62
N SER A 686 40.52 29.28 -10.80
CA SER A 686 41.59 28.35 -11.05
C SER A 686 42.92 29.14 -11.09
N ASN A 687 43.97 28.64 -10.43
CA ASN A 687 45.32 29.25 -10.42
C ASN A 687 46.02 29.24 -11.79
N ASN A 688 45.32 28.99 -12.88
CA ASN A 688 45.85 28.99 -14.22
C ASN A 688 45.52 30.32 -14.92
N SER A 689 46.54 31.06 -15.16
CA SER A 689 46.63 32.43 -15.70
C SER A 689 46.10 32.68 -17.12
N THR A 690 45.16 31.89 -17.62
CA THR A 690 44.52 32.10 -18.92
C THR A 690 42.96 31.96 -18.87
N GLY A 691 42.35 31.99 -17.71
CA GLY A 691 40.91 32.02 -17.57
C GLY A 691 40.35 33.37 -17.90
N GLN A 692 39.93 33.60 -19.16
CA GLN A 692 38.91 34.60 -19.44
C GLN A 692 37.68 34.22 -18.66
N LEU A 693 37.36 35.02 -17.64
CA LEU A 693 36.05 34.99 -16.95
C LEU A 693 34.97 35.26 -18.00
N LEU A 694 34.28 34.23 -18.39
CA LEU A 694 33.12 34.29 -19.32
C LEU A 694 31.87 34.89 -18.67
N ASP A 695 31.96 35.32 -17.42
CA ASP A 695 30.81 35.92 -16.74
C ASP A 695 30.80 37.42 -16.87
N LYS A 696 30.08 37.92 -17.87
CA LYS A 696 29.80 39.37 -18.04
C LYS A 696 28.82 39.89 -16.95
N ASP A 697 28.21 39.02 -16.19
CA ASP A 697 27.15 39.32 -15.23
C ASP A 697 27.55 38.95 -13.79
N GLU A 698 28.82 39.22 -13.39
CA GLU A 698 29.26 38.98 -12.01
C GLU A 698 28.55 39.95 -11.04
N ILE A 699 27.47 39.47 -10.41
CA ILE A 699 26.60 40.26 -9.54
C ILE A 699 27.24 40.55 -8.20
N LEU A 700 28.04 39.62 -7.66
CA LEU A 700 28.74 39.75 -6.36
C LEU A 700 30.06 38.97 -6.36
N ARG A 701 31.13 39.60 -5.89
CA ARG A 701 32.42 38.99 -5.54
C ARG A 701 32.56 39.02 -4.03
N PRO A 702 32.20 37.98 -3.33
CA PRO A 702 32.23 38.00 -1.87
C PRO A 702 33.66 38.10 -1.34
N ASP A 703 33.86 38.99 -0.37
CA ASP A 703 35.06 39.16 0.43
C ASP A 703 34.74 39.12 1.94
N ALA A 704 35.73 39.41 2.77
CA ALA A 704 35.57 39.38 4.23
C ALA A 704 34.58 40.47 4.78
N SER A 705 34.24 41.47 3.99
CA SER A 705 33.31 42.55 4.36
C SER A 705 31.87 42.29 3.85
N THR A 706 31.67 41.29 3.02
CA THR A 706 30.38 41.00 2.41
C THR A 706 29.34 40.56 3.44
N THR A 707 28.23 41.23 3.45
CA THR A 707 27.10 41.00 4.39
C THR A 707 26.15 39.89 3.90
N ALA A 708 25.39 39.33 4.81
CA ALA A 708 24.35 38.36 4.48
C ALA A 708 23.28 38.96 3.56
N GLN A 709 22.97 40.24 3.71
CA GLN A 709 22.02 40.96 2.86
C GLN A 709 22.50 41.04 1.41
N GLU A 710 23.78 41.33 1.19
CA GLU A 710 24.38 41.37 -0.16
C GLU A 710 24.36 39.99 -0.80
N ILE A 711 24.71 38.95 -0.04
CA ILE A 711 24.63 37.55 -0.51
C ILE A 711 23.21 37.19 -0.87
N LEU A 712 22.24 37.46 0.03
CA LEU A 712 20.84 37.15 -0.21
C LEU A 712 20.33 37.82 -1.49
N THR A 713 20.59 39.14 -1.62
CA THR A 713 20.15 39.90 -2.81
C THR A 713 20.79 39.37 -4.10
N ALA A 714 22.10 39.04 -4.06
CA ALA A 714 22.79 38.49 -5.21
C ALA A 714 22.25 37.10 -5.62
N LEU A 715 21.96 36.25 -4.64
CA LEU A 715 21.35 34.94 -4.87
C LEU A 715 19.94 35.06 -5.44
N GLU A 716 19.13 35.99 -4.94
CA GLU A 716 17.77 36.28 -5.45
C GLU A 716 17.83 36.70 -6.92
N ILE A 717 18.69 37.68 -7.25
CA ILE A 717 18.85 38.14 -8.61
C ILE A 717 19.29 37.01 -9.55
N LYS A 718 20.26 36.21 -9.14
CA LYS A 718 20.75 35.07 -9.95
C LYS A 718 19.68 34.01 -10.14
N TYR A 719 18.96 33.68 -9.05
CA TYR A 719 17.90 32.68 -9.08
C TYR A 719 16.76 33.13 -10.00
N ASP A 720 16.24 34.36 -9.79
CA ASP A 720 15.14 34.90 -10.58
C ASP A 720 15.54 35.09 -12.06
N THR A 721 16.79 35.50 -12.32
CA THR A 721 17.32 35.57 -13.68
C THR A 721 17.41 34.21 -14.34
N ALA A 722 17.83 33.16 -13.62
CA ALA A 722 17.88 31.80 -14.13
C ALA A 722 16.46 31.31 -14.48
N VAL A 723 15.48 31.47 -13.58
CA VAL A 723 14.09 31.10 -13.82
C VAL A 723 13.51 31.88 -15.01
N HIS A 724 13.76 33.20 -15.07
CA HIS A 724 13.28 34.06 -16.17
C HIS A 724 13.85 33.65 -17.54
N ARG A 725 15.08 33.15 -17.60
CA ARG A 725 15.69 32.68 -18.85
C ARG A 725 15.29 31.25 -19.21
N ILE A 726 14.99 30.42 -18.23
CA ILE A 726 14.52 29.04 -18.43
C ILE A 726 13.10 29.03 -19.00
N GLN A 727 12.23 29.91 -18.51
CA GLN A 727 10.82 29.92 -18.92
C GLN A 727 10.65 30.06 -20.46
N PRO A 728 11.21 31.04 -21.15
CA PRO A 728 11.09 31.12 -22.62
C PRO A 728 11.71 29.92 -23.35
N ALA A 729 12.85 29.39 -22.82
CA ALA A 729 13.48 28.21 -23.41
C ALA A 729 12.61 26.93 -23.27
N LEU A 730 11.74 26.87 -22.28
CA LEU A 730 10.75 25.82 -22.15
C LEU A 730 9.51 26.09 -22.98
N GLU A 731 9.07 27.36 -23.09
CA GLU A 731 7.98 27.78 -23.97
C GLU A 731 8.27 27.45 -25.44
N GLU A 732 9.54 27.57 -25.88
CA GLU A 732 9.99 27.15 -27.21
C GLU A 732 9.87 25.63 -27.46
N LEU A 733 9.74 24.83 -26.43
CA LEU A 733 9.65 23.34 -26.51
C LEU A 733 8.22 22.83 -26.59
N LEU A 734 7.23 23.67 -26.30
CA LEU A 734 5.85 23.24 -26.10
C LEU A 734 5.23 22.56 -27.33
N TRP A 735 5.73 22.84 -28.53
CA TRP A 735 5.19 22.18 -29.74
C TRP A 735 5.99 20.95 -30.20
N GLU A 736 7.21 20.74 -29.68
CA GLU A 736 7.99 19.56 -30.05
C GLU A 736 7.30 18.23 -29.74
N PRO A 737 6.58 18.08 -28.61
CA PRO A 737 5.82 16.86 -28.37
C PRO A 737 4.71 16.63 -29.41
N SER A 738 4.00 17.68 -29.82
CA SER A 738 2.94 17.56 -30.84
C SER A 738 3.51 17.15 -32.20
N GLN A 739 4.67 17.68 -32.57
CA GLN A 739 5.38 17.30 -33.79
C GLN A 739 5.90 15.86 -33.70
N ALA A 740 6.43 15.47 -32.58
CA ALA A 740 6.90 14.10 -32.34
C ALA A 740 5.74 13.08 -32.39
N ALA A 741 4.58 13.43 -31.84
CA ALA A 741 3.39 12.60 -31.90
C ALA A 741 2.92 12.39 -33.35
N TYR A 742 2.87 13.45 -34.11
CA TYR A 742 2.55 13.34 -35.54
C TYR A 742 3.55 12.45 -36.28
N ALA A 743 4.86 12.70 -36.10
CA ALA A 743 5.90 11.93 -36.78
C ALA A 743 5.86 10.44 -36.41
N MET A 744 5.64 10.13 -35.11
CA MET A 744 5.51 8.77 -34.63
C MET A 744 4.31 8.04 -35.27
N VAL A 745 3.16 8.71 -35.39
CA VAL A 745 1.97 8.11 -35.99
C VAL A 745 2.10 8.02 -37.52
N GLU A 746 2.75 8.98 -38.19
CA GLU A 746 3.04 8.87 -39.60
C GLU A 746 3.92 7.68 -39.94
N GLU A 747 5.03 7.50 -39.20
CA GLU A 747 5.91 6.35 -39.37
C GLU A 747 5.18 5.02 -39.07
N PHE A 748 4.31 5.03 -38.07
CA PHE A 748 3.48 3.88 -37.75
C PHE A 748 2.54 3.51 -38.91
N VAL A 749 1.85 4.50 -39.48
CA VAL A 749 0.96 4.28 -40.62
C VAL A 749 1.74 3.79 -41.86
N ASP A 750 2.95 4.32 -42.10
CA ASP A 750 3.82 3.84 -43.16
C ASP A 750 4.13 2.36 -42.99
N ASN A 751 4.52 1.93 -41.78
CA ASN A 751 4.94 0.56 -41.50
C ASN A 751 3.78 -0.45 -41.51
N ILE A 752 2.59 -0.10 -40.98
CA ILE A 752 1.52 -1.09 -40.78
C ILE A 752 0.38 -1.00 -41.79
N ILE A 753 0.37 0.02 -42.68
CA ILE A 753 -0.67 0.24 -43.70
C ILE A 753 -0.09 0.35 -45.10
N ARG A 754 0.99 1.12 -45.31
CA ARG A 754 1.48 1.52 -46.64
C ARG A 754 2.61 0.64 -47.17
N GLN A 755 3.31 -0.09 -46.28
CA GLN A 755 4.40 -0.96 -46.71
C GLN A 755 3.91 -2.13 -47.55
N GLU A 756 4.73 -2.58 -48.47
CA GLU A 756 4.44 -3.75 -49.35
C GLU A 756 4.16 -5.00 -48.49
N ASP A 757 3.20 -5.82 -48.94
CA ASP A 757 2.75 -7.09 -48.29
C ASP A 757 2.05 -6.97 -46.93
N VAL A 758 2.07 -5.83 -46.27
CA VAL A 758 1.47 -5.65 -44.95
C VAL A 758 -0.04 -5.92 -44.90
N GLN A 759 -0.76 -5.67 -45.99
CA GLN A 759 -2.17 -6.00 -46.10
C GLN A 759 -2.41 -7.54 -46.01
N GLU A 760 -1.56 -8.35 -46.67
CA GLU A 760 -1.67 -9.79 -46.56
C GLU A 760 -1.19 -10.30 -45.19
N GLU A 761 -0.20 -9.65 -44.55
CA GLU A 761 0.20 -9.93 -43.17
C GLU A 761 -0.98 -9.74 -42.21
N TRP A 762 -1.69 -8.60 -42.30
CA TRP A 762 -2.92 -8.36 -41.54
C TRP A 762 -4.00 -9.38 -41.81
N LYS A 763 -4.18 -9.74 -43.05
CA LYS A 763 -5.18 -10.74 -43.45
C LYS A 763 -4.86 -12.13 -42.89
N ASN A 764 -3.59 -12.51 -42.88
CA ASN A 764 -3.15 -13.82 -42.32
C ASN A 764 -3.36 -13.82 -40.82
N PHE A 765 -2.91 -12.80 -40.10
CA PHE A 765 -3.14 -12.65 -38.68
C PHE A 765 -4.64 -12.68 -38.33
N LEU A 766 -5.44 -11.89 -39.02
CA LEU A 766 -6.89 -11.83 -38.76
C LEU A 766 -7.62 -13.12 -39.12
N ARG A 767 -7.11 -13.91 -40.08
CA ARG A 767 -7.69 -15.21 -40.40
C ARG A 767 -7.64 -16.14 -39.20
N GLU A 768 -6.62 -16.09 -38.39
CA GLU A 768 -6.51 -16.91 -37.19
C GLU A 768 -7.37 -16.46 -36.04
N VAL A 769 -7.53 -15.17 -35.88
CA VAL A 769 -8.34 -14.57 -34.80
C VAL A 769 -9.75 -14.15 -35.24
N ARG A 770 -10.16 -14.53 -36.47
CA ARG A 770 -11.40 -14.08 -37.13
C ARG A 770 -12.66 -14.29 -36.33
N SER A 771 -12.77 -15.40 -35.61
CA SER A 771 -13.92 -15.73 -34.78
C SER A 771 -14.01 -14.86 -33.53
N GLN A 772 -12.90 -14.28 -33.11
CA GLN A 772 -12.82 -13.33 -32.00
C GLN A 772 -13.17 -11.92 -32.49
N VAL A 773 -12.67 -11.53 -33.68
CA VAL A 773 -12.86 -10.18 -34.23
C VAL A 773 -14.27 -9.99 -34.83
N TRP A 774 -14.88 -11.04 -35.39
CA TRP A 774 -16.22 -11.04 -35.94
C TRP A 774 -17.13 -12.10 -35.34
N PRO A 775 -17.37 -12.06 -34.04
CA PRO A 775 -18.14 -13.09 -33.34
C PRO A 775 -19.58 -13.21 -33.82
N GLU A 776 -20.21 -12.08 -34.19
CA GLU A 776 -21.61 -12.04 -34.63
C GLU A 776 -21.79 -12.67 -36.03
N GLN A 777 -20.91 -12.32 -36.98
CA GLN A 777 -21.03 -12.70 -38.39
C GLN A 777 -20.51 -14.13 -38.67
N LEU A 778 -19.44 -14.51 -38.01
CA LEU A 778 -18.78 -15.81 -38.21
C LEU A 778 -19.22 -16.87 -37.18
N GLY A 779 -19.93 -16.45 -36.14
CA GLY A 779 -20.56 -17.35 -35.17
C GLY A 779 -21.99 -17.79 -35.52
N GLN A 780 -22.67 -17.06 -36.45
CA GLN A 780 -24.07 -17.33 -36.83
C GLN A 780 -24.31 -18.69 -37.50
N LEU A 781 -23.24 -19.38 -37.82
CA LEU A 781 -23.35 -20.67 -38.52
C LEU A 781 -23.71 -21.87 -37.65
N GLU A 782 -23.78 -21.67 -36.38
CA GLU A 782 -24.23 -22.69 -35.44
C GLU A 782 -25.40 -22.16 -34.61
N ASN A 783 -26.40 -22.99 -34.33
CA ASN A 783 -27.66 -22.72 -33.64
C ASN A 783 -27.60 -22.12 -32.21
N ASN A 784 -26.44 -21.57 -31.80
CA ASN A 784 -26.19 -21.11 -30.42
C ASN A 784 -25.53 -19.75 -30.34
N HIS A 785 -25.75 -18.92 -31.32
CA HIS A 785 -25.14 -17.61 -31.51
C HIS A 785 -25.26 -16.67 -30.28
N GLU A 786 -26.44 -16.52 -29.75
CA GLU A 786 -26.70 -15.58 -28.66
C GLU A 786 -25.98 -15.99 -27.35
N LEU A 787 -26.02 -17.27 -27.02
CA LEU A 787 -25.41 -17.80 -25.80
C LEU A 787 -23.89 -17.63 -25.80
N ARG A 788 -23.27 -17.85 -26.96
CA ARG A 788 -21.83 -17.73 -27.10
C ARG A 788 -21.38 -16.25 -27.07
N ALA A 789 -22.11 -15.38 -27.75
CA ALA A 789 -21.83 -13.94 -27.71
C ALA A 789 -21.97 -13.39 -26.29
N HIS A 790 -23.00 -13.80 -25.58
CA HIS A 790 -23.20 -13.45 -24.17
C HIS A 790 -22.05 -13.94 -23.27
N TRP A 791 -21.69 -15.23 -23.39
CA TRP A 791 -20.58 -15.81 -22.64
C TRP A 791 -19.26 -15.06 -22.89
N LEU A 792 -18.90 -14.83 -24.16
CA LEU A 792 -17.67 -14.11 -24.50
C LEU A 792 -17.69 -12.66 -24.00
N GLN A 793 -18.86 -12.02 -24.00
CA GLN A 793 -19.02 -10.69 -23.42
C GLN A 793 -18.78 -10.69 -21.90
N LEU A 794 -19.28 -11.70 -21.18
CA LEU A 794 -19.02 -11.86 -19.75
C LEU A 794 -17.55 -12.14 -19.46
N VAL A 795 -16.93 -13.02 -20.23
CA VAL A 795 -15.48 -13.27 -20.13
C VAL A 795 -14.70 -11.99 -20.36
N LYS A 796 -15.05 -11.22 -21.40
CA LYS A 796 -14.43 -9.92 -21.67
C LYS A 796 -14.62 -8.92 -20.52
N ASN A 797 -15.80 -8.90 -19.91
CA ASN A 797 -16.05 -8.04 -18.74
C ASN A 797 -15.13 -8.38 -17.56
N VAL A 798 -14.92 -9.68 -17.30
CA VAL A 798 -13.96 -10.09 -16.27
C VAL A 798 -12.54 -9.69 -16.66
N GLU A 799 -12.15 -9.85 -17.91
CA GLU A 799 -10.83 -9.46 -18.38
C GLU A 799 -10.58 -7.96 -18.25
N THR A 800 -11.56 -7.10 -18.57
CA THR A 800 -11.44 -5.65 -18.40
C THR A 800 -11.26 -5.24 -16.95
N THR A 801 -11.77 -6.01 -16.02
CA THR A 801 -11.61 -5.78 -14.58
C THR A 801 -10.36 -6.49 -14.00
N ASN A 802 -9.74 -7.41 -14.74
CA ASN A 802 -8.53 -8.15 -14.34
C ASN A 802 -7.28 -7.59 -15.02
N GLN A 803 -7.01 -6.31 -14.90
CA GLN A 803 -5.78 -5.70 -15.44
C GLN A 803 -4.77 -5.50 -14.32
N PRO A 804 -3.48 -5.83 -14.51
CA PRO A 804 -2.47 -5.76 -13.45
C PRO A 804 -2.32 -4.35 -12.87
N GLU A 805 -2.51 -3.30 -13.68
CA GLU A 805 -2.43 -1.90 -13.23
C GLU A 805 -3.54 -1.54 -12.24
N LEU A 806 -4.71 -2.18 -12.35
CA LEU A 806 -5.84 -1.94 -11.45
C LEU A 806 -5.58 -2.47 -10.02
N PHE A 807 -4.60 -3.35 -9.86
CA PHE A 807 -4.24 -4.00 -8.59
C PHE A 807 -2.90 -3.53 -8.04
N GLN A 808 -2.23 -2.58 -8.70
CA GLN A 808 -0.97 -2.01 -8.25
C GLN A 808 -1.21 -0.77 -7.39
N PHE A 809 -0.68 -0.79 -6.18
CA PHE A 809 -0.66 0.36 -5.27
C PHE A 809 0.76 0.79 -4.88
N LEU A 810 1.77 -0.04 -5.15
CA LEU A 810 3.18 0.34 -5.07
C LEU A 810 3.65 0.85 -6.43
N ASN A 811 4.46 1.90 -6.44
CA ASN A 811 5.19 2.27 -7.64
C ASN A 811 6.32 1.24 -7.82
N VAL A 812 6.34 0.54 -8.93
CA VAL A 812 7.45 -0.35 -9.33
C VAL A 812 8.62 0.51 -9.78
#